data_2338191976e15001c6042181b626500d
#
_entry.id   2338191976e15001c6042181b626500d
#
_cell.length_a   1.000
_cell.length_b   1.000
_cell.length_c   1.000
_cell.angle_alpha   90.00
_cell.angle_beta   90.00
_cell.angle_gamma   90.00
#
_symmetry.space_group_name_H-M   'P 1'
#
loop_
_entity.id
_entity.type
_entity.pdbx_description
1 polymer ?
#
loop_
_entity_poly.entity_id
_entity_poly.type
_entity_poly.pdbx_seq_one_letter_code
_entity_poly.pdbx_strand_id
1 'polypeptide(L)'
;MAAAQKSSVAPLPAKLASLLREAKWLVLVALAAYLILILATYHRTDPGWSHSATEAVTQNAGGRLGAWVADVLLYLFGLSAYWWAALCAYVVVWGYRRLDGTPLIDRRPLAIAVLGFALLLVASASLEALRLHTLAAELPHVPGGLLGEAVGRSAASVFGFTGATLAVVTLAAVGFSLFTGMSWLAVSELTGFLLETLYALAQRTWERRKDRKLGDIAREEREFIVETERRREEEHPPLRIEPAIVEIKQSERVQRERQAPLFEYLPDTPLPPLKLLDEAKHDGELVTPDTLEFTSRLIEKKLSDFGVSVKVLAAYPGPVITRYEVEPAVGVKGSQVVNLVKDLARALSVVSIRVVETIPGKSCMGLEIPNPHRQTVRLSEILGSEVYHDAHSPLALALGKDIAGNPVVADLAKMPHLLVAGTTGSGKSVAINAMILSLLYKSEPRTVRLILVDPKMLELSVYQDIPHLLAPVVTDMKQAANALHWCVAEMERRYKLMSWVGVRNLSGYNHKVAEAEKTGKPLEDPASIESGNPQPLTVLPHIVVVIDELADLMMVVGKKVEELIARLAQKARASGIHLILATQRPSVDVITGLIKANIPTRIAFQVASRVDSRTILDHSGAEALLGAGDMLYQPSGTGLPQRVHGAFVADHEVHRVVDHLRSLASPEYLGSVLEPGEGPDAMNAGNGEPLGEKDPLYDQAVEIVLRTRRPSISLVQRHLRIGYNRAARLIEDMERAGLVSPMQSNGNREVLVPAKVE
;
A
#
# COMPACT_ATOMS: atom_id res chain seq x y z
N MET A 1 -28.98 -71.69 -9.47
CA MET A 1 -28.08 -70.94 -8.57
C MET A 1 -28.52 -69.51 -8.57
N ALA A 2 -29.23 -69.10 -7.53
CA ALA A 2 -29.80 -67.77 -7.41
C ALA A 2 -28.77 -66.80 -6.76
N ALA A 3 -28.46 -65.71 -7.47
CA ALA A 3 -27.61 -64.65 -6.97
C ALA A 3 -28.47 -63.74 -6.06
N ALA A 4 -28.06 -63.62 -4.79
CA ALA A 4 -28.67 -62.76 -3.80
C ALA A 4 -28.47 -61.29 -4.16
N GLN A 5 -29.55 -60.56 -4.47
CA GLN A 5 -29.60 -59.12 -4.57
C GLN A 5 -29.37 -58.50 -3.20
N LYS A 6 -28.23 -57.76 -3.06
CA LYS A 6 -28.03 -56.81 -1.95
C LYS A 6 -29.00 -55.67 -2.14
N SER A 7 -29.99 -55.53 -1.26
CA SER A 7 -30.86 -54.37 -1.16
C SER A 7 -30.04 -53.14 -0.84
N SER A 8 -29.91 -52.23 -1.79
CA SER A 8 -29.36 -50.89 -1.57
C SER A 8 -30.41 -50.06 -0.78
N VAL A 9 -30.11 -49.78 0.47
CA VAL A 9 -30.89 -48.83 1.26
C VAL A 9 -30.81 -47.48 0.56
N ALA A 10 -31.94 -46.89 0.20
CA ALA A 10 -32.03 -45.60 -0.46
C ALA A 10 -31.34 -44.53 0.39
N PRO A 11 -30.56 -43.60 -0.20
CA PRO A 11 -29.90 -42.55 0.52
C PRO A 11 -30.95 -41.61 1.16
N LEU A 12 -30.75 -41.30 2.45
CA LEU A 12 -31.58 -40.38 3.22
C LEU A 12 -31.67 -39.01 2.51
N PRO A 13 -32.84 -38.34 2.52
CA PRO A 13 -32.99 -36.98 1.99
C PRO A 13 -31.93 -36.02 2.53
N ALA A 14 -31.35 -35.18 1.69
CA ALA A 14 -30.21 -34.29 2.05
C ALA A 14 -30.49 -33.43 3.28
N LYS A 15 -31.74 -32.96 3.49
CA LYS A 15 -32.17 -32.22 4.68
C LYS A 15 -32.14 -33.08 5.96
N LEU A 16 -32.54 -34.34 5.89
CA LEU A 16 -32.52 -35.24 7.05
C LEU A 16 -31.08 -35.61 7.43
N ALA A 17 -30.21 -35.76 6.43
CA ALA A 17 -28.80 -36.05 6.64
C ALA A 17 -28.03 -34.83 7.27
N SER A 18 -28.43 -33.58 6.97
CA SER A 18 -27.87 -32.39 7.64
C SER A 18 -28.33 -32.28 9.09
N LEU A 19 -29.63 -32.47 9.35
CA LEU A 19 -30.16 -32.41 10.70
C LEU A 19 -29.59 -33.51 11.63
N LEU A 20 -29.38 -34.73 11.10
CA LEU A 20 -28.70 -35.80 11.84
C LEU A 20 -27.23 -35.50 12.13
N ARG A 21 -26.59 -34.75 11.25
CA ARG A 21 -25.21 -34.27 11.50
C ARG A 21 -25.14 -33.20 12.57
N GLU A 22 -26.03 -32.21 12.52
CA GLU A 22 -26.12 -31.16 13.54
C GLU A 22 -26.45 -31.77 14.91
N ALA A 23 -27.40 -32.72 14.99
CA ALA A 23 -27.74 -33.42 16.22
C ALA A 23 -26.52 -34.14 16.85
N LYS A 24 -25.65 -34.75 16.05
CA LYS A 24 -24.40 -35.38 16.56
C LYS A 24 -23.46 -34.37 17.23
N TRP A 25 -23.34 -33.16 16.65
CA TRP A 25 -22.50 -32.11 17.23
C TRP A 25 -23.08 -31.56 18.52
N LEU A 26 -24.38 -31.35 18.57
CA LEU A 26 -25.09 -30.94 19.80
C LEU A 26 -24.92 -31.97 20.93
N VAL A 27 -25.01 -33.25 20.62
CA VAL A 27 -24.75 -34.31 21.59
C VAL A 27 -23.32 -34.29 22.11
N LEU A 28 -22.32 -34.04 21.27
CA LEU A 28 -20.91 -33.94 21.70
C LEU A 28 -20.64 -32.68 22.53
N VAL A 29 -21.29 -31.55 22.21
CA VAL A 29 -21.22 -30.31 23.03
C VAL A 29 -21.86 -30.57 24.39
N ALA A 30 -23.04 -31.18 24.41
CA ALA A 30 -23.73 -31.54 25.66
C ALA A 30 -22.90 -32.51 26.48
N LEU A 31 -22.26 -33.48 25.85
CA LEU A 31 -21.36 -34.43 26.51
C LEU A 31 -20.12 -33.74 27.10
N ALA A 32 -19.51 -32.81 26.36
CA ALA A 32 -18.38 -32.03 26.87
C ALA A 32 -18.76 -31.18 28.07
N ALA A 33 -19.89 -30.49 27.97
CA ALA A 33 -20.46 -29.69 29.10
C ALA A 33 -20.79 -30.56 30.30
N TYR A 34 -21.38 -31.73 30.06
CA TYR A 34 -21.69 -32.69 31.12
C TYR A 34 -20.44 -33.24 31.80
N LEU A 35 -19.41 -33.60 31.01
CA LEU A 35 -18.12 -34.04 31.58
C LEU A 35 -17.47 -32.96 32.43
N ILE A 36 -17.45 -31.71 31.99
CA ILE A 36 -16.95 -30.59 32.82
C ILE A 36 -17.75 -30.44 34.10
N LEU A 37 -19.08 -30.50 33.99
CA LEU A 37 -19.97 -30.34 35.13
C LEU A 37 -19.73 -31.43 36.20
N ILE A 38 -19.70 -32.71 35.79
CA ILE A 38 -19.53 -33.82 36.73
C ILE A 38 -18.14 -33.85 37.37
N LEU A 39 -17.09 -33.48 36.60
CA LEU A 39 -15.72 -33.42 37.12
C LEU A 39 -15.53 -32.22 38.07
N ALA A 40 -16.15 -31.07 37.77
CA ALA A 40 -16.04 -29.85 38.58
C ALA A 40 -16.85 -29.94 39.88
N THR A 41 -17.93 -30.76 39.90
CA THR A 41 -18.79 -30.97 41.08
C THR A 41 -18.53 -32.32 41.74
N TYR A 42 -17.36 -32.88 41.57
CA TYR A 42 -16.97 -34.12 42.23
C TYR A 42 -16.81 -33.92 43.72
N HIS A 43 -17.45 -34.80 44.50
CA HIS A 43 -17.31 -34.88 45.93
C HIS A 43 -16.98 -36.31 46.37
N ARG A 44 -16.04 -36.43 47.30
CA ARG A 44 -15.51 -37.73 47.73
C ARG A 44 -16.56 -38.53 48.60
N THR A 45 -17.61 -37.89 49.06
CA THR A 45 -18.69 -38.53 49.84
C THR A 45 -19.76 -39.20 48.99
N ASP A 46 -19.80 -38.89 47.67
CA ASP A 46 -20.77 -39.43 46.73
C ASP A 46 -20.49 -40.91 46.38
N PRO A 47 -21.50 -41.66 45.91
CA PRO A 47 -21.28 -43.05 45.49
C PRO A 47 -20.40 -43.12 44.27
N GLY A 48 -19.24 -43.71 44.42
CA GLY A 48 -18.21 -43.86 43.36
C GLY A 48 -17.93 -45.30 42.99
N TRP A 49 -17.08 -45.51 42.04
CA TRP A 49 -16.47 -46.82 41.69
C TRP A 49 -15.40 -47.21 42.71
N SER A 50 -14.62 -46.23 43.17
CA SER A 50 -13.47 -46.46 44.09
C SER A 50 -13.89 -46.58 45.56
N HIS A 51 -15.10 -46.14 45.94
CA HIS A 51 -15.56 -46.12 47.32
C HIS A 51 -17.09 -46.23 47.41
N SER A 52 -17.61 -46.63 48.53
CA SER A 52 -19.04 -46.68 48.81
C SER A 52 -19.52 -45.32 49.36
N ALA A 53 -20.82 -44.95 49.07
CA ALA A 53 -21.39 -43.72 49.54
C ALA A 53 -21.42 -43.64 51.06
N THR A 54 -21.05 -42.50 51.61
CA THR A 54 -21.14 -42.15 53.01
C THR A 54 -22.40 -41.38 53.35
N GLU A 55 -23.02 -40.71 52.34
CA GLU A 55 -24.21 -39.88 52.47
C GLU A 55 -25.36 -40.38 51.58
N ALA A 56 -26.61 -40.17 52.02
CA ALA A 56 -27.80 -40.59 51.27
C ALA A 56 -28.15 -39.70 50.09
N VAL A 57 -27.63 -38.46 50.03
CA VAL A 57 -27.89 -37.43 48.99
C VAL A 57 -26.62 -37.21 48.21
N THR A 58 -26.68 -37.44 46.88
CA THR A 58 -25.56 -37.22 45.97
C THR A 58 -25.38 -35.72 45.74
N GLN A 59 -24.18 -35.20 45.98
CA GLN A 59 -23.84 -33.76 45.82
C GLN A 59 -23.42 -33.44 44.39
N ASN A 60 -22.96 -34.43 43.62
CA ASN A 60 -22.56 -34.22 42.22
C ASN A 60 -23.74 -33.75 41.34
N ALA A 61 -23.56 -32.65 40.58
CA ALA A 61 -24.57 -32.08 39.71
C ALA A 61 -25.10 -33.05 38.62
N GLY A 62 -24.32 -34.07 38.27
CA GLY A 62 -24.72 -35.14 37.35
C GLY A 62 -25.45 -36.31 37.99
N GLY A 63 -25.80 -36.21 39.28
CA GLY A 63 -26.47 -37.27 40.02
C GLY A 63 -25.57 -38.51 40.23
N ARG A 64 -26.15 -39.63 40.61
CA ARG A 64 -25.42 -40.89 40.88
C ARG A 64 -24.57 -41.39 39.74
N LEU A 65 -25.07 -41.26 38.51
CA LEU A 65 -24.34 -41.68 37.30
C LEU A 65 -23.16 -40.72 37.02
N GLY A 66 -23.36 -39.41 37.21
CA GLY A 66 -22.31 -38.41 37.08
C GLY A 66 -21.20 -38.58 38.12
N ALA A 67 -21.58 -38.83 39.40
CA ALA A 67 -20.63 -39.10 40.47
C ALA A 67 -19.78 -40.34 40.18
N TRP A 68 -20.39 -41.43 39.70
CA TRP A 68 -19.71 -42.66 39.35
C TRP A 68 -18.74 -42.49 38.17
N VAL A 69 -19.17 -41.81 37.10
CA VAL A 69 -18.30 -41.52 35.91
C VAL A 69 -17.15 -40.60 36.31
N ALA A 70 -17.42 -39.55 37.08
CA ALA A 70 -16.40 -38.64 37.57
C ALA A 70 -15.36 -39.35 38.43
N ASP A 71 -15.80 -40.22 39.33
CA ASP A 71 -14.93 -41.02 40.19
C ASP A 71 -14.00 -41.92 39.35
N VAL A 72 -14.52 -42.69 38.40
CA VAL A 72 -13.73 -43.52 37.50
C VAL A 72 -12.69 -42.72 36.72
N LEU A 73 -13.11 -41.59 36.13
CA LEU A 73 -12.21 -40.75 35.32
C LEU A 73 -11.12 -40.11 36.17
N LEU A 74 -11.45 -39.58 37.34
CA LEU A 74 -10.48 -38.97 38.25
C LEU A 74 -9.60 -40.03 38.93
N TYR A 75 -10.13 -41.21 39.20
CA TYR A 75 -9.30 -42.32 39.72
C TYR A 75 -8.24 -42.81 38.73
N LEU A 76 -8.61 -42.88 37.43
CA LEU A 76 -7.70 -43.35 36.40
C LEU A 76 -6.71 -42.28 35.94
N PHE A 77 -7.15 -41.03 35.79
CA PHE A 77 -6.43 -39.99 35.09
C PHE A 77 -6.12 -38.74 35.95
N GLY A 78 -6.63 -38.66 37.18
CA GLY A 78 -6.52 -37.44 37.99
C GLY A 78 -7.18 -36.26 37.33
N LEU A 79 -6.65 -35.05 37.53
CA LEU A 79 -7.13 -33.82 36.86
C LEU A 79 -6.99 -33.88 35.33
N SER A 80 -6.12 -34.70 34.80
CA SER A 80 -5.99 -34.95 33.38
C SER A 80 -7.24 -35.55 32.73
N ALA A 81 -8.22 -36.00 33.53
CA ALA A 81 -9.56 -36.40 33.07
C ALA A 81 -10.29 -35.29 32.29
N TYR A 82 -10.02 -34.00 32.55
CA TYR A 82 -10.61 -32.89 31.80
C TYR A 82 -10.23 -32.89 30.28
N TRP A 83 -9.17 -33.59 29.90
CA TRP A 83 -8.82 -33.76 28.46
C TRP A 83 -9.91 -34.51 27.68
N TRP A 84 -10.74 -35.32 28.32
CA TRP A 84 -11.90 -35.97 27.67
C TRP A 84 -12.94 -34.97 27.21
N ALA A 85 -13.19 -33.91 28.00
CA ALA A 85 -14.05 -32.83 27.61
C ALA A 85 -13.43 -32.00 26.45
N ALA A 86 -12.13 -31.76 26.53
CA ALA A 86 -11.36 -31.07 25.46
C ALA A 86 -11.38 -31.90 24.16
N LEU A 87 -11.32 -33.23 24.22
CA LEU A 87 -11.47 -34.12 23.06
C LEU A 87 -12.83 -33.95 22.39
N CYS A 88 -13.91 -33.93 23.16
CA CYS A 88 -15.27 -33.71 22.64
C CYS A 88 -15.36 -32.35 21.95
N ALA A 89 -14.88 -31.29 22.57
CA ALA A 89 -14.83 -29.95 21.98
C ALA A 89 -13.99 -29.90 20.70
N TYR A 90 -12.83 -30.55 20.69
CA TYR A 90 -11.95 -30.64 19.51
C TYR A 90 -12.65 -31.34 18.35
N VAL A 91 -13.34 -32.46 18.61
CA VAL A 91 -14.09 -33.21 17.57
C VAL A 91 -15.20 -32.34 16.98
N VAL A 92 -15.89 -31.54 17.80
CA VAL A 92 -16.94 -30.60 17.35
C VAL A 92 -16.31 -29.55 16.42
N VAL A 93 -15.23 -28.87 16.85
CA VAL A 93 -14.54 -27.83 16.05
C VAL A 93 -14.00 -28.41 14.75
N TRP A 94 -13.39 -29.60 14.82
CA TRP A 94 -12.85 -30.29 13.64
C TRP A 94 -13.96 -30.66 12.65
N GLY A 95 -15.08 -31.15 13.15
CA GLY A 95 -16.24 -31.52 12.34
C GLY A 95 -16.92 -30.32 11.69
N TYR A 96 -17.02 -29.20 12.40
CA TYR A 96 -17.59 -27.95 11.88
C TYR A 96 -16.73 -27.35 10.76
N ARG A 97 -15.41 -27.27 10.95
CA ARG A 97 -14.47 -26.81 9.91
C ARG A 97 -14.50 -27.65 8.63
N ARG A 98 -14.88 -28.90 8.71
CA ARG A 98 -15.00 -29.79 7.54
C ARG A 98 -16.26 -29.49 6.69
N LEU A 99 -17.23 -28.78 7.25
CA LEU A 99 -18.46 -28.39 6.55
C LEU A 99 -18.29 -27.10 5.73
N ASP A 100 -17.39 -26.20 6.16
CA ASP A 100 -17.17 -24.88 5.54
C ASP A 100 -16.30 -24.91 4.26
N GLY A 101 -15.89 -26.07 3.77
CA GLY A 101 -15.23 -26.23 2.47
C GLY A 101 -13.89 -25.53 2.30
N THR A 102 -13.27 -25.06 3.40
CA THR A 102 -11.97 -24.37 3.32
C THR A 102 -10.84 -25.37 3.00
N PRO A 103 -9.98 -25.11 1.98
CA PRO A 103 -8.97 -26.06 1.51
C PRO A 103 -7.77 -26.28 2.44
N LEU A 104 -7.77 -25.69 3.63
CA LEU A 104 -6.69 -25.78 4.63
C LEU A 104 -6.86 -26.94 5.62
N ILE A 105 -7.61 -27.95 5.28
CA ILE A 105 -7.84 -29.07 6.18
C ILE A 105 -6.69 -30.07 6.05
N ASP A 106 -5.94 -30.13 7.11
CA ASP A 106 -4.96 -31.14 7.41
C ASP A 106 -5.55 -32.54 7.21
N ARG A 107 -5.10 -33.26 6.21
CA ARG A 107 -5.50 -34.65 5.91
C ARG A 107 -4.85 -35.65 6.86
N ARG A 108 -4.61 -35.26 8.12
CA ARG A 108 -4.05 -36.22 9.09
C ARG A 108 -5.01 -37.37 9.28
N PRO A 109 -4.55 -38.60 9.18
CA PRO A 109 -5.38 -39.74 9.52
C PRO A 109 -5.82 -39.58 10.97
N LEU A 110 -7.11 -39.84 11.25
CA LEU A 110 -7.70 -39.80 12.60
C LEU A 110 -6.81 -40.53 13.63
N ALA A 111 -6.09 -41.55 13.20
CA ALA A 111 -5.13 -42.31 13.98
C ALA A 111 -4.02 -41.43 14.62
N ILE A 112 -3.53 -40.39 13.90
CA ILE A 112 -2.48 -39.52 14.45
C ILE A 112 -3.05 -38.62 15.55
N ALA A 113 -4.27 -38.09 15.38
CA ALA A 113 -4.93 -37.28 16.40
C ALA A 113 -5.26 -38.11 17.64
N VAL A 114 -5.74 -39.34 17.47
CA VAL A 114 -6.00 -40.28 18.58
C VAL A 114 -4.72 -40.65 19.31
N LEU A 115 -3.65 -40.94 18.57
CA LEU A 115 -2.34 -41.18 19.18
C LEU A 115 -1.81 -39.97 19.94
N GLY A 116 -1.94 -38.77 19.34
CA GLY A 116 -1.58 -37.50 19.98
C GLY A 116 -2.36 -37.26 21.27
N PHE A 117 -3.68 -37.51 21.27
CA PHE A 117 -4.51 -37.44 22.46
C PHE A 117 -4.09 -38.43 23.55
N ALA A 118 -3.83 -39.69 23.20
CA ALA A 118 -3.38 -40.70 24.13
C ALA A 118 -2.02 -40.34 24.76
N LEU A 119 -1.06 -39.86 23.95
CA LEU A 119 0.24 -39.39 24.44
C LEU A 119 0.07 -38.19 25.37
N LEU A 120 -0.78 -37.23 25.03
CA LEU A 120 -1.05 -36.05 25.84
C LEU A 120 -1.67 -36.44 27.18
N LEU A 121 -2.67 -37.32 27.17
CA LEU A 121 -3.35 -37.80 28.38
C LEU A 121 -2.39 -38.51 29.31
N VAL A 122 -1.58 -39.44 28.81
CA VAL A 122 -0.58 -40.16 29.59
C VAL A 122 0.50 -39.22 30.14
N ALA A 123 0.97 -38.30 29.29
CA ALA A 123 2.00 -37.35 29.69
C ALA A 123 1.50 -36.35 30.72
N SER A 124 0.31 -35.79 30.54
CA SER A 124 -0.30 -34.83 31.51
C SER A 124 -0.56 -35.51 32.86
N ALA A 125 -1.12 -36.73 32.87
CA ALA A 125 -1.34 -37.48 34.09
C ALA A 125 0.00 -37.82 34.80
N SER A 126 1.03 -38.21 34.07
CA SER A 126 2.34 -38.47 34.63
C SER A 126 3.02 -37.22 35.18
N LEU A 127 2.88 -36.06 34.51
CA LEU A 127 3.37 -34.78 35.00
C LEU A 127 2.66 -34.35 36.30
N GLU A 128 1.34 -34.55 36.35
CA GLU A 128 0.54 -34.31 37.53
C GLU A 128 1.01 -35.13 38.71
N ALA A 129 1.25 -36.43 38.52
CA ALA A 129 1.75 -37.34 39.55
C ALA A 129 3.17 -36.97 40.01
N LEU A 130 4.06 -36.47 39.11
CA LEU A 130 5.42 -36.11 39.45
C LEU A 130 5.58 -34.75 40.11
N ARG A 131 4.75 -33.75 39.74
CA ARG A 131 5.00 -32.35 40.12
C ARG A 131 3.84 -31.68 40.91
N LEU A 132 2.59 -32.16 40.76
CA LEU A 132 1.41 -31.50 41.32
C LEU A 132 0.88 -32.17 42.56
N HIS A 133 1.70 -32.93 43.31
CA HIS A 133 1.30 -33.62 44.53
C HIS A 133 0.92 -32.68 45.69
N THR A 134 1.16 -31.37 45.59
CA THR A 134 0.81 -30.38 46.61
C THR A 134 -0.56 -29.70 46.34
N LEU A 135 -1.24 -30.03 45.25
CA LEU A 135 -2.56 -29.46 44.95
C LEU A 135 -3.61 -30.02 45.92
N ALA A 136 -4.31 -29.12 46.62
CA ALA A 136 -5.40 -29.43 47.53
C ALA A 136 -6.72 -29.70 46.75
N ALA A 137 -6.66 -30.60 45.75
CA ALA A 137 -7.86 -31.02 45.03
C ALA A 137 -8.41 -32.33 45.68
N GLU A 138 -9.75 -32.40 45.86
CA GLU A 138 -10.40 -33.62 46.31
C GLU A 138 -10.37 -34.65 45.17
N LEU A 139 -9.39 -35.53 45.17
CA LEU A 139 -9.26 -36.61 44.19
C LEU A 139 -9.49 -37.99 44.87
N PRO A 140 -10.08 -38.96 44.15
CA PRO A 140 -10.31 -40.29 44.67
C PRO A 140 -9.00 -41.09 44.90
N HIS A 141 -7.96 -40.74 44.17
CA HIS A 141 -6.63 -41.33 44.25
C HIS A 141 -5.53 -40.23 44.27
N VAL A 142 -4.29 -40.55 44.07
CA VAL A 142 -3.19 -39.57 43.98
C VAL A 142 -3.35 -38.67 42.75
N PRO A 143 -2.75 -37.46 42.76
CA PRO A 143 -2.72 -36.62 41.58
C PRO A 143 -2.17 -37.36 40.34
N GLY A 144 -2.81 -37.19 39.17
CA GLY A 144 -2.50 -37.96 37.96
C GLY A 144 -3.16 -39.35 37.90
N GLY A 145 -3.88 -39.76 38.93
CA GLY A 145 -4.59 -41.04 38.98
C GLY A 145 -3.68 -42.26 38.87
N LEU A 146 -4.27 -43.44 38.72
CA LEU A 146 -3.53 -44.71 38.58
C LEU A 146 -2.55 -44.73 37.40
N LEU A 147 -2.99 -44.13 36.26
CA LEU A 147 -2.17 -44.09 35.05
C LEU A 147 -0.91 -43.19 35.23
N GLY A 148 -1.14 -42.00 35.79
CA GLY A 148 -0.03 -41.04 35.99
C GLY A 148 0.97 -41.56 37.04
N GLU A 149 0.50 -42.18 38.09
CA GLU A 149 1.34 -42.80 39.12
C GLU A 149 2.20 -43.94 38.53
N ALA A 150 1.61 -44.88 37.80
CA ALA A 150 2.29 -46.02 37.23
C ALA A 150 3.37 -45.58 36.22
N VAL A 151 3.02 -44.71 35.28
CA VAL A 151 3.94 -44.21 34.23
C VAL A 151 4.97 -43.26 34.81
N GLY A 152 4.55 -42.33 35.68
CA GLY A 152 5.43 -41.35 36.30
C GLY A 152 6.50 -42.00 37.17
N ARG A 153 6.14 -43.00 38.02
CA ARG A 153 7.12 -43.77 38.82
C ARG A 153 8.06 -44.57 37.96
N SER A 154 7.56 -45.23 36.91
CA SER A 154 8.41 -45.97 35.99
C SER A 154 9.39 -45.06 35.27
N ALA A 155 8.94 -43.90 34.80
CA ALA A 155 9.81 -42.90 34.16
C ALA A 155 10.87 -42.36 35.15
N ALA A 156 10.46 -42.08 36.41
CA ALA A 156 11.36 -41.58 37.42
C ALA A 156 12.41 -42.62 37.85
N SER A 157 12.07 -43.90 37.83
CA SER A 157 13.06 -44.98 38.12
C SER A 157 14.13 -45.14 37.05
N VAL A 158 13.79 -44.80 35.76
CA VAL A 158 14.73 -44.93 34.63
C VAL A 158 15.54 -43.65 34.42
N PHE A 159 14.89 -42.49 34.44
CA PHE A 159 15.49 -41.20 34.07
C PHE A 159 15.78 -40.29 35.28
N GLY A 160 15.48 -40.72 36.47
CA GLY A 160 15.47 -39.88 37.67
C GLY A 160 14.35 -38.84 37.62
N PHE A 161 14.12 -38.15 38.73
CA PHE A 161 12.98 -37.22 38.88
C PHE A 161 13.00 -36.07 37.87
N THR A 162 14.17 -35.45 37.65
CA THR A 162 14.31 -34.30 36.72
C THR A 162 14.26 -34.75 35.25
N GLY A 163 14.93 -35.86 34.94
CA GLY A 163 14.92 -36.43 33.59
C GLY A 163 13.52 -36.91 33.16
N ALA A 164 12.82 -37.59 34.10
CA ALA A 164 11.43 -38.00 33.88
C ALA A 164 10.50 -36.80 33.62
N THR A 165 10.65 -35.70 34.39
CA THR A 165 9.90 -34.50 34.18
C THR A 165 10.12 -33.89 32.77
N LEU A 166 11.38 -33.80 32.34
CA LEU A 166 11.74 -33.29 31.02
C LEU A 166 11.14 -34.16 29.91
N ALA A 167 11.31 -35.50 30.05
CA ALA A 167 10.78 -36.46 29.08
C ALA A 167 9.24 -36.35 28.98
N VAL A 168 8.54 -36.27 30.12
CA VAL A 168 7.09 -36.18 30.18
C VAL A 168 6.60 -34.83 29.61
N VAL A 169 7.26 -33.69 29.89
CA VAL A 169 6.93 -32.38 29.30
C VAL A 169 7.12 -32.40 27.78
N THR A 170 8.22 -33.00 27.32
CA THR A 170 8.46 -33.16 25.88
C THR A 170 7.37 -34.01 25.23
N LEU A 171 7.00 -35.12 25.88
CA LEU A 171 5.96 -36.03 25.40
C LEU A 171 4.59 -35.33 25.36
N ALA A 172 4.27 -34.52 26.39
CA ALA A 172 3.06 -33.71 26.44
C ALA A 172 3.06 -32.68 25.28
N ALA A 173 4.19 -32.02 25.01
CA ALA A 173 4.33 -31.06 23.92
C ALA A 173 4.14 -31.72 22.55
N VAL A 174 4.72 -32.89 22.33
CA VAL A 174 4.54 -33.67 21.09
C VAL A 174 3.09 -34.17 21.00
N GLY A 175 2.53 -34.71 22.07
CA GLY A 175 1.12 -35.15 22.14
C GLY A 175 0.15 -34.03 21.81
N PHE A 176 0.36 -32.84 22.36
CA PHE A 176 -0.45 -31.66 22.07
C PHE A 176 -0.36 -31.26 20.60
N SER A 177 0.83 -31.21 20.03
CA SER A 177 1.04 -30.89 18.62
C SER A 177 0.40 -31.92 17.68
N LEU A 178 0.51 -33.21 17.99
CA LEU A 178 -0.12 -34.29 17.22
C LEU A 178 -1.65 -34.29 17.37
N PHE A 179 -2.16 -34.00 18.55
CA PHE A 179 -3.60 -33.94 18.82
C PHE A 179 -4.26 -32.76 18.14
N THR A 180 -3.76 -31.54 18.39
CA THR A 180 -4.38 -30.30 17.89
C THR A 180 -3.99 -29.98 16.46
N GLY A 181 -2.85 -30.48 15.97
CA GLY A 181 -2.29 -30.12 14.69
C GLY A 181 -1.59 -28.77 14.66
N MET A 182 -1.50 -28.08 15.80
CA MET A 182 -0.87 -26.77 15.90
C MET A 182 0.65 -26.89 16.09
N SER A 183 1.41 -26.06 15.40
CA SER A 183 2.83 -25.91 15.68
C SER A 183 3.06 -25.06 16.92
N TRP A 184 4.15 -25.29 17.64
CA TRP A 184 4.52 -24.46 18.81
C TRP A 184 4.80 -23.02 18.44
N LEU A 185 5.20 -22.73 17.18
CA LEU A 185 5.33 -21.37 16.66
C LEU A 185 3.96 -20.69 16.59
N ALA A 186 2.93 -21.37 16.10
CA ALA A 186 1.58 -20.82 16.06
C ALA A 186 1.01 -20.59 17.48
N VAL A 187 1.34 -21.46 18.42
CA VAL A 187 0.95 -21.25 19.83
C VAL A 187 1.65 -20.03 20.43
N SER A 188 2.95 -19.84 20.14
CA SER A 188 3.69 -18.66 20.61
C SER A 188 3.19 -17.35 19.97
N GLU A 189 2.83 -17.36 18.69
CA GLU A 189 2.20 -16.22 18.01
C GLU A 189 0.86 -15.87 18.63
N LEU A 190 0.02 -16.87 18.88
CA LEU A 190 -1.29 -16.67 19.51
C LEU A 190 -1.16 -16.12 20.93
N THR A 191 -0.23 -16.66 21.73
CA THR A 191 0.03 -16.15 23.08
C THR A 191 0.62 -14.75 23.06
N GLY A 192 1.51 -14.44 22.13
CA GLY A 192 2.04 -13.09 21.89
C GLY A 192 0.92 -12.10 21.57
N PHE A 193 0.06 -12.44 20.63
CA PHE A 193 -1.11 -11.63 20.26
C PHE A 193 -2.08 -11.39 21.43
N LEU A 194 -2.36 -12.41 22.23
CA LEU A 194 -3.20 -12.27 23.41
C LEU A 194 -2.57 -11.36 24.46
N LEU A 195 -1.27 -11.49 24.72
CA LEU A 195 -0.53 -10.64 25.66
C LEU A 195 -0.49 -9.18 25.19
N GLU A 196 -0.23 -8.93 23.89
CA GLU A 196 -0.28 -7.59 23.31
C GLU A 196 -1.68 -6.97 23.42
N THR A 197 -2.73 -7.78 23.15
CA THR A 197 -4.12 -7.31 23.24
C THR A 197 -4.51 -6.98 24.69
N LEU A 198 -4.10 -7.81 25.64
CA LEU A 198 -4.33 -7.56 27.07
C LEU A 198 -3.54 -6.34 27.55
N TYR A 199 -2.29 -6.19 27.13
CA TYR A 199 -1.48 -5.02 27.45
C TYR A 199 -2.09 -3.75 26.89
N ALA A 200 -2.51 -3.76 25.60
CA ALA A 200 -3.18 -2.64 24.97
C ALA A 200 -4.51 -2.27 25.66
N LEU A 201 -5.29 -3.26 26.12
CA LEU A 201 -6.50 -3.06 26.89
C LEU A 201 -6.19 -2.45 28.26
N ALA A 202 -5.18 -2.96 28.95
CA ALA A 202 -4.74 -2.44 30.25
C ALA A 202 -4.23 -1.00 30.12
N GLN A 203 -3.43 -0.70 29.09
CA GLN A 203 -2.94 0.64 28.79
C GLN A 203 -4.11 1.60 28.50
N ARG A 204 -5.05 1.21 27.63
CA ARG A 204 -6.24 2.03 27.32
C ARG A 204 -7.10 2.31 28.55
N THR A 205 -7.26 1.33 29.45
CA THR A 205 -8.04 1.52 30.68
C THR A 205 -7.32 2.41 31.69
N TRP A 206 -5.98 2.32 31.74
CA TRP A 206 -5.16 3.17 32.60
C TRP A 206 -5.11 4.62 32.08
N GLU A 207 -4.94 4.81 30.77
CA GLU A 207 -5.02 6.13 30.13
C GLU A 207 -6.40 6.78 30.32
N ARG A 208 -7.49 6.02 30.14
CA ARG A 208 -8.86 6.51 30.40
C ARG A 208 -9.07 6.93 31.86
N ARG A 209 -8.48 6.22 32.84
CA ARG A 209 -8.56 6.59 34.26
C ARG A 209 -7.73 7.83 34.55
N LYS A 210 -6.55 7.96 33.93
CA LYS A 210 -5.70 9.14 34.04
C LYS A 210 -6.36 10.37 33.41
N ASP A 211 -6.95 10.18 32.21
CA ASP A 211 -7.67 11.25 31.51
C ASP A 211 -8.96 11.67 32.25
N ARG A 212 -9.66 10.76 32.90
CA ARG A 212 -10.81 11.12 33.76
C ARG A 212 -10.39 11.97 34.97
N LYS A 213 -9.34 11.57 35.68
CA LYS A 213 -8.83 12.37 36.81
C LYS A 213 -8.33 13.77 36.39
N LEU A 214 -7.64 13.85 35.22
CA LEU A 214 -7.24 15.13 34.65
C LEU A 214 -8.45 15.94 34.16
N GLY A 215 -9.48 15.26 33.65
CA GLY A 215 -10.73 15.87 33.21
C GLY A 215 -11.54 16.47 34.36
N ASP A 216 -11.57 15.79 35.52
CA ASP A 216 -12.30 16.28 36.71
C ASP A 216 -11.60 17.52 37.29
N ILE A 217 -10.27 17.51 37.40
CA ILE A 217 -9.49 18.69 37.84
C ILE A 217 -9.66 19.86 36.85
N ALA A 218 -9.59 19.58 35.54
CA ALA A 218 -9.79 20.60 34.50
C ALA A 218 -11.25 21.09 34.44
N ARG A 219 -12.21 20.33 34.96
CA ARG A 219 -13.61 20.75 35.04
C ARG A 219 -13.84 21.74 36.19
N GLU A 220 -13.25 21.51 37.35
CA GLU A 220 -13.34 22.44 38.49
C GLU A 220 -12.62 23.75 38.16
N GLU A 221 -11.43 23.72 37.50
CA GLU A 221 -10.74 24.92 37.04
C GLU A 221 -11.55 25.63 35.93
N ARG A 222 -12.25 24.91 35.05
CA ARG A 222 -13.11 25.51 34.01
C ARG A 222 -14.34 26.20 34.60
N GLU A 223 -15.01 25.60 35.56
CA GLU A 223 -16.17 26.21 36.20
C GLU A 223 -15.79 27.55 36.85
N PHE A 224 -14.60 27.63 37.45
CA PHE A 224 -14.08 28.86 38.00
C PHE A 224 -13.69 29.92 36.94
N ILE A 225 -13.11 29.47 35.83
CA ILE A 225 -12.70 30.35 34.69
C ILE A 225 -13.94 30.82 33.91
N VAL A 226 -14.92 29.91 33.67
CA VAL A 226 -16.17 30.24 32.95
C VAL A 226 -17.00 31.27 33.68
N GLU A 227 -17.02 31.24 35.01
CA GLU A 227 -17.72 32.24 35.80
C GLU A 227 -16.99 33.61 35.76
N THR A 228 -15.67 33.60 35.64
CA THR A 228 -14.85 34.79 35.46
C THR A 228 -14.90 35.34 34.03
N GLU A 229 -14.97 34.46 33.02
CA GLU A 229 -15.05 34.85 31.60
C GLU A 229 -16.48 35.26 31.19
N ARG A 230 -17.52 34.73 31.82
CA ARG A 230 -18.91 35.18 31.60
C ARG A 230 -19.11 36.67 31.89
N ARG A 231 -18.30 37.24 32.77
CA ARG A 231 -18.28 38.67 33.02
C ARG A 231 -17.43 39.49 32.01
N ARG A 232 -16.57 38.81 31.21
CA ARG A 232 -15.77 39.42 30.15
C ARG A 232 -16.40 39.29 28.76
N GLU A 233 -17.42 38.45 28.59
CA GLU A 233 -18.05 38.14 27.29
C GLU A 233 -19.01 39.24 26.77
N GLU A 234 -19.22 40.34 27.49
CA GLU A 234 -20.01 41.47 26.98
C GLU A 234 -19.23 42.39 26.01
N GLU A 235 -17.91 42.20 25.84
CA GLU A 235 -17.12 42.85 24.81
C GLU A 235 -16.50 41.82 23.84
N HIS A 236 -17.30 41.29 22.90
CA HIS A 236 -16.73 40.53 21.81
C HIS A 236 -15.98 41.46 20.84
N PRO A 237 -14.64 41.31 20.65
CA PRO A 237 -14.01 41.96 19.53
C PRO A 237 -14.60 41.42 18.22
N PRO A 238 -14.86 42.28 17.24
CA PRO A 238 -15.43 41.84 15.96
C PRO A 238 -14.52 40.79 15.32
N LEU A 239 -15.15 39.76 14.74
CA LEU A 239 -14.44 38.68 14.00
C LEU A 239 -13.53 39.32 12.95
N ARG A 240 -12.25 38.99 12.94
CA ARG A 240 -11.32 39.46 11.93
C ARG A 240 -11.59 38.73 10.62
N ILE A 241 -12.31 39.33 9.71
CA ILE A 241 -12.52 38.85 8.35
C ILE A 241 -11.43 39.46 7.47
N GLU A 242 -10.50 38.67 7.00
CA GLU A 242 -9.51 39.12 6.03
C GLU A 242 -10.11 38.93 4.61
N PRO A 243 -10.28 40.01 3.83
CA PRO A 243 -10.85 39.92 2.50
C PRO A 243 -9.90 39.13 1.58
N ALA A 244 -10.37 37.97 1.09
CA ALA A 244 -9.62 37.11 0.20
C ALA A 244 -9.91 37.38 -1.27
N ILE A 245 -9.93 38.65 -1.70
CA ILE A 245 -9.90 38.94 -3.12
C ILE A 245 -8.47 39.28 -3.48
N VAL A 246 -7.71 38.25 -3.82
CA VAL A 246 -6.45 38.42 -4.52
C VAL A 246 -6.82 38.64 -5.98
N GLU A 247 -6.81 39.87 -6.46
CA GLU A 247 -6.83 40.14 -7.89
C GLU A 247 -5.59 39.51 -8.51
N ILE A 248 -5.77 38.45 -9.32
CA ILE A 248 -4.68 37.83 -10.02
C ILE A 248 -4.17 38.79 -11.07
N LYS A 249 -2.97 39.29 -10.89
CA LYS A 249 -2.29 40.14 -11.88
C LYS A 249 -2.15 39.36 -13.18
N GLN A 250 -2.71 39.88 -14.25
CA GLN A 250 -2.62 39.31 -15.57
C GLN A 250 -1.27 39.64 -16.22
N SER A 251 -0.67 38.62 -16.86
CA SER A 251 0.60 38.78 -17.55
C SER A 251 0.49 39.67 -18.78
N GLU A 252 1.61 40.27 -19.19
CA GLU A 252 1.71 41.04 -20.45
C GLU A 252 1.28 40.22 -21.68
N ARG A 253 1.47 38.90 -21.66
CA ARG A 253 1.04 38.01 -22.74
C ARG A 253 -0.46 38.05 -22.94
N VAL A 254 -1.26 38.00 -21.87
CA VAL A 254 -2.73 38.10 -21.93
C VAL A 254 -3.14 39.44 -22.50
N GLN A 255 -2.46 40.53 -22.10
CA GLN A 255 -2.76 41.87 -22.59
C GLN A 255 -2.46 42.00 -24.10
N ARG A 256 -1.35 41.41 -24.57
CA ARG A 256 -1.00 41.39 -26.01
C ARG A 256 -1.95 40.52 -26.83
N GLU A 257 -2.35 39.35 -26.34
CA GLU A 257 -3.30 38.46 -27.03
C GLU A 257 -4.72 39.00 -27.04
N ARG A 258 -5.14 39.90 -26.11
CA ARG A 258 -6.43 40.60 -26.12
C ARG A 258 -6.47 41.75 -27.07
N GLN A 259 -5.34 42.37 -27.42
CA GLN A 259 -5.27 43.40 -28.45
C GLN A 259 -5.44 42.70 -29.81
N ALA A 260 -6.65 42.77 -30.38
CA ALA A 260 -6.92 42.24 -31.71
C ALA A 260 -5.94 42.86 -32.72
N PRO A 261 -5.10 42.09 -33.41
CA PRO A 261 -4.25 42.63 -34.44
C PRO A 261 -5.12 43.17 -35.59
N LEU A 262 -4.85 44.39 -36.03
CA LEU A 262 -5.54 45.02 -37.16
C LEU A 262 -5.30 44.28 -38.50
N PHE A 263 -4.34 43.37 -38.53
CA PHE A 263 -4.01 42.46 -39.62
C PHE A 263 -3.85 41.04 -39.12
N GLU A 264 -4.43 40.04 -39.80
CA GLU A 264 -4.23 38.61 -39.56
C GLU A 264 -2.74 38.20 -39.83
N TYR A 265 -1.85 38.66 -38.98
CA TYR A 265 -0.53 38.05 -38.91
C TYR A 265 -0.63 36.83 -38.03
N LEU A 266 -0.31 35.65 -38.59
CA LEU A 266 0.00 34.47 -37.76
C LEU A 266 1.02 34.89 -36.69
N PRO A 267 0.75 34.65 -35.39
CA PRO A 267 1.73 34.99 -34.38
C PRO A 267 3.02 34.23 -34.65
N ASP A 268 4.14 34.94 -34.69
CA ASP A 268 5.50 34.39 -34.85
C ASP A 268 5.94 33.47 -33.72
N THR A 269 5.03 33.12 -32.79
CA THR A 269 5.35 32.26 -31.67
C THR A 269 4.79 30.86 -31.90
N PRO A 270 5.65 29.81 -31.86
CA PRO A 270 5.22 28.41 -31.99
C PRO A 270 4.45 27.88 -30.82
N LEU A 271 4.14 28.70 -29.81
CA LEU A 271 3.38 28.34 -28.61
C LEU A 271 1.89 28.51 -28.83
N PRO A 272 1.04 27.61 -28.30
CA PRO A 272 -0.41 27.71 -28.45
C PRO A 272 -0.97 28.98 -27.78
N PRO A 273 -1.90 29.72 -28.43
CA PRO A 273 -2.50 30.92 -27.86
C PRO A 273 -3.49 30.59 -26.73
N LEU A 274 -3.56 31.44 -25.70
CA LEU A 274 -4.45 31.25 -24.54
C LEU A 274 -5.93 31.22 -24.92
N LYS A 275 -6.33 31.82 -26.02
CA LYS A 275 -7.69 31.78 -26.56
C LYS A 275 -8.25 30.40 -26.89
N LEU A 276 -7.39 29.38 -26.96
CA LEU A 276 -7.78 27.96 -27.12
C LEU A 276 -8.39 27.37 -25.84
N LEU A 277 -8.19 28.03 -24.70
CA LEU A 277 -8.78 27.65 -23.41
C LEU A 277 -10.00 28.49 -23.13
N ASP A 278 -10.92 27.94 -22.33
CA ASP A 278 -12.12 28.65 -21.91
C ASP A 278 -11.75 29.75 -20.91
N GLU A 279 -12.38 30.92 -21.06
CA GLU A 279 -12.17 32.02 -20.13
C GLU A 279 -12.73 31.71 -18.75
N ALA A 280 -12.07 32.24 -17.71
CA ALA A 280 -12.54 32.15 -16.35
C ALA A 280 -13.78 33.02 -16.17
N LYS A 281 -14.90 32.39 -15.86
CA LYS A 281 -16.11 33.09 -15.45
C LYS A 281 -16.06 33.33 -13.95
N HIS A 282 -16.11 34.56 -13.52
CA HIS A 282 -16.18 34.93 -12.10
C HIS A 282 -17.61 34.87 -11.57
N ASP A 283 -18.34 33.80 -11.86
CA ASP A 283 -19.77 33.64 -11.54
C ASP A 283 -20.05 33.22 -10.07
N GLY A 284 -19.08 33.28 -9.18
CA GLY A 284 -19.22 32.87 -7.78
C GLY A 284 -19.53 34.08 -6.87
N GLU A 285 -20.71 34.11 -6.27
CA GLU A 285 -20.95 34.96 -5.10
C GLU A 285 -19.95 34.55 -3.99
N LEU A 286 -19.12 35.51 -3.58
CA LEU A 286 -18.25 35.34 -2.43
C LEU A 286 -19.11 35.12 -1.18
N VAL A 287 -18.63 34.27 -0.28
CA VAL A 287 -19.28 34.06 1.03
C VAL A 287 -19.42 35.41 1.72
N THR A 288 -20.66 35.86 2.01
CA THR A 288 -20.90 37.15 2.63
C THR A 288 -20.33 37.21 4.05
N PRO A 289 -19.89 38.37 4.54
CA PRO A 289 -19.41 38.54 5.91
C PRO A 289 -20.40 38.02 6.95
N ASP A 290 -21.69 38.23 6.77
CA ASP A 290 -22.73 37.73 7.67
C ASP A 290 -22.78 36.20 7.73
N THR A 291 -22.57 35.52 6.60
CA THR A 291 -22.51 34.08 6.54
C THR A 291 -21.25 33.53 7.25
N LEU A 292 -20.12 34.24 7.11
CA LEU A 292 -18.88 33.88 7.79
C LEU A 292 -19.02 34.00 9.31
N GLU A 293 -19.62 35.10 9.78
CA GLU A 293 -19.87 35.30 11.21
C GLU A 293 -20.87 34.29 11.76
N PHE A 294 -21.98 34.05 11.05
CA PHE A 294 -22.95 33.01 11.42
C PHE A 294 -22.30 31.63 11.54
N THR A 295 -21.50 31.26 10.56
CA THR A 295 -20.80 29.98 10.58
C THR A 295 -19.79 29.88 11.71
N SER A 296 -19.07 30.96 12.02
CA SER A 296 -18.15 31.03 13.15
C SER A 296 -18.84 30.77 14.49
N ARG A 297 -19.95 31.45 14.74
CA ARG A 297 -20.76 31.24 15.95
C ARG A 297 -21.33 29.83 16.01
N LEU A 298 -21.74 29.27 14.86
CA LEU A 298 -22.24 27.90 14.79
C LEU A 298 -21.15 26.86 15.09
N ILE A 299 -19.90 27.08 14.64
CA ILE A 299 -18.75 26.23 14.98
C ILE A 299 -18.52 26.24 16.48
N GLU A 300 -18.42 27.42 17.09
CA GLU A 300 -18.20 27.57 18.54
C GLU A 300 -19.31 26.88 19.34
N LYS A 301 -20.57 27.14 18.98
CA LYS A 301 -21.73 26.54 19.65
C LYS A 301 -21.73 25.00 19.53
N LYS A 302 -21.49 24.47 18.31
CA LYS A 302 -21.53 23.04 18.09
C LYS A 302 -20.39 22.30 18.77
N LEU A 303 -19.18 22.85 18.79
CA LEU A 303 -18.08 22.26 19.54
C LEU A 303 -18.32 22.35 21.06
N SER A 304 -18.92 23.45 21.54
CA SER A 304 -19.35 23.57 22.92
C SER A 304 -20.44 22.55 23.29
N ASP A 305 -21.42 22.29 22.40
CA ASP A 305 -22.44 21.24 22.58
C ASP A 305 -21.80 19.84 22.75
N PHE A 306 -20.64 19.59 22.17
CA PHE A 306 -19.85 18.38 22.32
C PHE A 306 -18.83 18.43 23.49
N GLY A 307 -18.89 19.46 24.33
CA GLY A 307 -18.01 19.63 25.48
C GLY A 307 -16.59 20.11 25.15
N VAL A 308 -16.39 20.67 23.97
CA VAL A 308 -15.12 21.24 23.50
C VAL A 308 -15.27 22.73 23.25
N SER A 309 -14.75 23.57 24.17
CA SER A 309 -14.80 25.01 24.04
C SER A 309 -13.67 25.51 23.13
N VAL A 310 -14.02 26.24 22.09
CA VAL A 310 -13.07 26.89 21.17
C VAL A 310 -13.53 28.31 20.89
N LYS A 311 -12.61 29.19 20.49
CA LYS A 311 -12.90 30.55 20.01
C LYS A 311 -12.44 30.68 18.56
N VAL A 312 -13.31 31.20 17.69
CA VAL A 312 -12.93 31.50 16.30
C VAL A 312 -12.27 32.86 16.27
N LEU A 313 -10.99 32.90 15.88
CA LEU A 313 -10.20 34.13 15.85
C LEU A 313 -10.35 34.89 14.52
N ALA A 314 -10.36 34.16 13.42
CA ALA A 314 -10.43 34.73 12.07
C ALA A 314 -11.08 33.75 11.08
N ALA A 315 -11.66 34.30 10.02
CA ALA A 315 -12.17 33.57 8.88
C ALA A 315 -11.47 34.04 7.58
N TYR A 316 -10.97 33.11 6.79
CA TYR A 316 -10.30 33.35 5.52
C TYR A 316 -11.13 32.69 4.41
N PRO A 317 -12.03 33.44 3.78
CA PRO A 317 -12.81 32.92 2.65
C PRO A 317 -11.92 32.75 1.43
N GLY A 318 -11.96 31.57 0.83
CA GLY A 318 -11.28 31.24 -0.42
C GLY A 318 -12.26 30.87 -1.54
N PRO A 319 -11.77 30.52 -2.74
CA PRO A 319 -12.63 30.23 -3.87
C PRO A 319 -13.44 28.92 -3.72
N VAL A 320 -12.93 27.96 -2.97
CA VAL A 320 -13.55 26.63 -2.84
C VAL A 320 -13.87 26.30 -1.38
N ILE A 321 -13.03 26.73 -0.47
CA ILE A 321 -13.18 26.51 0.98
C ILE A 321 -13.00 27.81 1.75
N THR A 322 -13.55 27.86 2.95
CA THR A 322 -13.24 28.89 3.96
C THR A 322 -12.45 28.25 5.09
N ARG A 323 -11.32 28.84 5.47
CA ARG A 323 -10.54 28.45 6.64
C ARG A 323 -10.94 29.30 7.84
N TYR A 324 -11.40 28.64 8.90
CA TYR A 324 -11.65 29.26 10.21
C TYR A 324 -10.48 28.92 11.13
N GLU A 325 -9.82 29.94 11.67
CA GLU A 325 -8.79 29.77 12.67
C GLU A 325 -9.44 29.71 14.04
N VAL A 326 -9.28 28.59 14.72
CA VAL A 326 -9.88 28.34 16.02
C VAL A 326 -8.81 28.16 17.08
N GLU A 327 -9.00 28.82 18.21
CA GLU A 327 -8.17 28.67 19.39
C GLU A 327 -8.87 27.78 20.40
N PRO A 328 -8.35 26.59 20.70
CA PRO A 328 -8.90 25.73 21.74
C PRO A 328 -8.75 26.38 23.12
N ALA A 329 -9.76 26.30 23.96
CA ALA A 329 -9.67 26.77 25.34
C ALA A 329 -8.60 26.01 26.13
N VAL A 330 -8.11 26.61 27.22
CA VAL A 330 -7.08 26.00 28.07
C VAL A 330 -7.54 24.62 28.55
N GLY A 331 -6.69 23.62 28.34
CA GLY A 331 -6.97 22.21 28.65
C GLY A 331 -7.67 21.40 27.56
N VAL A 332 -8.06 21.99 26.43
CA VAL A 332 -8.58 21.30 25.26
C VAL A 332 -7.43 20.82 24.39
N LYS A 333 -7.34 19.52 24.14
CA LYS A 333 -6.34 18.95 23.22
C LYS A 333 -6.82 19.04 21.77
N GLY A 334 -5.96 19.35 20.82
CA GLY A 334 -6.27 19.38 19.38
C GLY A 334 -6.90 18.07 18.89
N SER A 335 -6.46 16.93 19.41
CA SER A 335 -7.03 15.62 19.09
C SER A 335 -8.52 15.47 19.43
N GLN A 336 -9.04 16.21 20.39
CA GLN A 336 -10.47 16.23 20.72
C GLN A 336 -11.26 16.89 19.60
N VAL A 337 -10.77 18.00 19.05
CA VAL A 337 -11.38 18.64 17.87
C VAL A 337 -11.33 17.73 16.65
N VAL A 338 -10.18 17.09 16.40
CA VAL A 338 -10.01 16.15 15.26
C VAL A 338 -10.98 14.97 15.32
N ASN A 339 -11.25 14.45 16.53
CA ASN A 339 -12.17 13.33 16.69
C ASN A 339 -13.64 13.71 16.46
N LEU A 340 -14.00 14.99 16.66
CA LEU A 340 -15.35 15.51 16.46
C LEU A 340 -15.64 16.01 15.04
N VAL A 341 -14.65 15.95 14.13
CA VAL A 341 -14.77 16.48 12.77
C VAL A 341 -15.98 15.93 12.00
N LYS A 342 -16.25 14.63 12.12
CA LYS A 342 -17.39 14.00 11.45
C LYS A 342 -18.74 14.48 12.01
N ASP A 343 -18.81 14.66 13.31
CA ASP A 343 -20.03 15.16 13.97
C ASP A 343 -20.23 16.65 13.68
N LEU A 344 -19.14 17.41 13.64
CA LEU A 344 -19.16 18.82 13.23
C LEU A 344 -19.59 18.97 11.75
N ALA A 345 -19.07 18.13 10.85
CA ALA A 345 -19.45 18.16 9.45
C ALA A 345 -20.94 17.87 9.26
N ARG A 346 -21.48 16.90 10.00
CA ARG A 346 -22.91 16.61 10.01
C ARG A 346 -23.72 17.79 10.58
N ALA A 347 -23.26 18.39 11.67
CA ALA A 347 -23.95 19.51 12.32
C ALA A 347 -23.96 20.80 11.46
N LEU A 348 -22.93 20.98 10.64
CA LEU A 348 -22.81 22.09 9.67
C LEU A 348 -23.40 21.73 8.28
N SER A 349 -23.91 20.51 8.11
CA SER A 349 -24.48 20.03 6.84
C SER A 349 -23.49 20.10 5.65
N VAL A 350 -22.20 19.85 5.91
CA VAL A 350 -21.15 19.83 4.90
C VAL A 350 -20.60 18.42 4.66
N VAL A 351 -20.08 18.18 3.46
CA VAL A 351 -19.61 16.83 3.05
C VAL A 351 -18.41 16.36 3.89
N SER A 352 -17.45 17.22 4.13
CA SER A 352 -16.27 16.93 4.96
C SER A 352 -15.67 18.24 5.48
N ILE A 353 -14.95 18.14 6.60
CA ILE A 353 -14.16 19.22 7.19
C ILE A 353 -12.74 18.68 7.34
N ARG A 354 -11.76 19.47 6.94
CA ARG A 354 -10.36 19.16 7.20
C ARG A 354 -9.84 19.99 8.35
N VAL A 355 -9.17 19.34 9.31
CA VAL A 355 -8.49 20.04 10.43
C VAL A 355 -7.02 20.14 10.13
N VAL A 356 -6.47 21.33 10.23
CA VAL A 356 -5.04 21.63 10.20
C VAL A 356 -4.62 21.91 11.64
N GLU A 357 -4.01 20.92 12.27
CA GLU A 357 -3.66 20.98 13.70
C GLU A 357 -2.61 22.04 14.00
N THR A 358 -1.72 22.32 13.05
CA THR A 358 -0.62 23.26 13.25
C THR A 358 -0.54 24.21 12.04
N ILE A 359 -0.72 25.49 12.30
CA ILE A 359 -0.49 26.55 11.31
C ILE A 359 0.87 27.18 11.65
N PRO A 360 1.85 27.19 10.72
CA PRO A 360 3.16 27.78 10.97
C PRO A 360 3.06 29.24 11.47
N GLY A 361 3.70 29.51 12.62
CA GLY A 361 3.70 30.85 13.21
C GLY A 361 2.44 31.25 13.98
N LYS A 362 1.47 30.34 14.19
CA LYS A 362 0.25 30.61 14.94
C LYS A 362 0.00 29.54 16.01
N SER A 363 -0.63 29.92 17.12
CA SER A 363 -1.04 28.99 18.20
C SER A 363 -2.44 28.40 17.99
N CYS A 364 -3.10 28.69 16.89
CA CYS A 364 -4.45 28.23 16.55
C CYS A 364 -4.45 27.06 15.58
N MET A 365 -5.59 26.38 15.49
CA MET A 365 -5.86 25.31 14.53
C MET A 365 -6.70 25.89 13.36
N GLY A 366 -6.59 25.28 12.19
CA GLY A 366 -7.43 25.62 11.03
C GLY A 366 -8.55 24.61 10.83
N LEU A 367 -9.79 25.07 10.73
CA LEU A 367 -10.92 24.29 10.25
C LEU A 367 -11.22 24.72 8.81
N GLU A 368 -11.00 23.84 7.86
CA GLU A 368 -11.23 24.08 6.43
C GLU A 368 -12.60 23.52 6.06
N ILE A 369 -13.55 24.41 5.80
CA ILE A 369 -14.96 24.10 5.54
C ILE A 369 -15.27 24.42 4.08
N PRO A 370 -15.91 23.51 3.31
CA PRO A 370 -16.27 23.77 1.92
C PRO A 370 -17.32 24.89 1.82
N ASN A 371 -17.13 25.76 0.83
CA ASN A 371 -18.11 26.80 0.54
C ASN A 371 -19.40 26.20 -0.04
N PRO A 372 -20.57 26.81 0.19
CA PRO A 372 -21.84 26.40 -0.43
C PRO A 372 -21.77 26.42 -1.97
N HIS A 373 -21.19 27.46 -2.52
CA HIS A 373 -20.90 27.62 -3.96
C HIS A 373 -19.39 27.60 -4.16
N ARG A 374 -18.91 26.57 -4.88
CA ARG A 374 -17.49 26.37 -5.16
C ARG A 374 -17.17 26.96 -6.54
N GLN A 375 -16.15 27.80 -6.60
CA GLN A 375 -15.64 28.31 -7.86
C GLN A 375 -14.78 27.24 -8.56
N THR A 376 -14.92 27.12 -9.87
CA THR A 376 -14.04 26.28 -10.69
C THR A 376 -12.77 27.07 -11.00
N VAL A 377 -11.62 26.54 -10.61
CA VAL A 377 -10.31 27.13 -10.92
C VAL A 377 -9.95 26.76 -12.36
N ARG A 378 -10.06 27.67 -13.31
CA ARG A 378 -9.75 27.41 -14.71
C ARG A 378 -8.23 27.40 -14.96
N LEU A 379 -7.77 26.51 -15.86
CA LEU A 379 -6.35 26.45 -16.24
C LEU A 379 -5.90 27.74 -16.92
N SER A 380 -6.76 28.34 -17.76
CA SER A 380 -6.51 29.63 -18.43
C SER A 380 -6.13 30.76 -17.46
N GLU A 381 -6.73 30.77 -16.27
CA GLU A 381 -6.49 31.76 -15.23
C GLU A 381 -5.08 31.63 -14.64
N ILE A 382 -4.61 30.39 -14.43
CA ILE A 382 -3.26 30.15 -13.88
C ILE A 382 -2.20 30.41 -14.96
N LEU A 383 -2.41 29.93 -16.18
CA LEU A 383 -1.48 30.17 -17.30
C LEU A 383 -1.37 31.66 -17.66
N GLY A 384 -2.48 32.41 -17.50
CA GLY A 384 -2.54 33.84 -17.72
C GLY A 384 -1.96 34.69 -16.58
N SER A 385 -1.62 34.10 -15.43
CA SER A 385 -1.08 34.81 -14.28
C SER A 385 0.39 35.26 -14.49
N GLU A 386 0.75 36.38 -13.86
CA GLU A 386 2.12 36.87 -13.79
C GLU A 386 3.06 35.81 -13.21
N VAL A 387 2.63 35.09 -12.17
CA VAL A 387 3.41 34.04 -11.49
C VAL A 387 3.86 32.91 -12.45
N TYR A 388 2.97 32.50 -13.37
CA TYR A 388 3.33 31.48 -14.36
C TYR A 388 4.20 32.07 -15.47
N HIS A 389 3.92 33.29 -15.90
CA HIS A 389 4.67 33.97 -16.97
C HIS A 389 6.13 34.21 -16.54
N ASP A 390 6.34 34.72 -15.34
CA ASP A 390 7.66 35.06 -14.76
C ASP A 390 8.47 33.83 -14.32
N ALA A 391 7.86 32.67 -14.29
CA ALA A 391 8.58 31.43 -14.07
C ALA A 391 9.55 31.18 -15.25
N HIS A 392 10.84 31.42 -15.06
CA HIS A 392 11.86 31.27 -16.12
C HIS A 392 12.10 29.82 -16.55
N SER A 393 11.63 28.85 -15.76
CA SER A 393 11.83 27.43 -16.05
C SER A 393 10.95 26.99 -17.25
N PRO A 394 11.49 26.25 -18.22
CA PRO A 394 10.71 25.64 -19.29
C PRO A 394 9.78 24.51 -18.78
N LEU A 395 9.97 24.08 -17.54
CA LEU A 395 9.23 22.99 -16.89
C LEU A 395 8.27 23.51 -15.81
N ALA A 396 7.74 24.73 -15.96
CA ALA A 396 6.75 25.29 -15.07
C ALA A 396 5.40 24.56 -15.20
N LEU A 397 4.83 24.12 -14.09
CA LEU A 397 3.54 23.42 -14.00
C LEU A 397 2.52 24.30 -13.30
N ALA A 398 1.40 24.59 -13.94
CA ALA A 398 0.26 25.27 -13.35
C ALA A 398 -0.56 24.25 -12.53
N LEU A 399 -0.41 24.26 -11.20
CA LEU A 399 -1.10 23.30 -10.35
C LEU A 399 -2.53 23.72 -10.03
N GLY A 400 -2.78 25.01 -9.78
CA GLY A 400 -4.10 25.52 -9.39
C GLY A 400 -4.02 26.76 -8.50
N LYS A 401 -4.90 26.87 -7.52
CA LYS A 401 -4.93 27.93 -6.52
C LYS A 401 -4.77 27.37 -5.10
N ASP A 402 -4.12 28.14 -4.25
CA ASP A 402 -4.11 27.89 -2.83
C ASP A 402 -5.46 28.20 -2.18
N ILE A 403 -5.57 27.98 -0.88
CA ILE A 403 -6.80 28.24 -0.12
C ILE A 403 -7.20 29.73 -0.09
N ALA A 404 -6.27 30.65 -0.32
CA ALA A 404 -6.50 32.08 -0.37
C ALA A 404 -6.83 32.58 -1.81
N GLY A 405 -6.72 31.69 -2.80
CA GLY A 405 -6.98 32.02 -4.21
C GLY A 405 -5.75 32.43 -5.01
N ASN A 406 -4.54 32.39 -4.41
CA ASN A 406 -3.30 32.69 -5.14
C ASN A 406 -2.95 31.56 -6.12
N PRO A 407 -2.46 31.86 -7.34
CA PRO A 407 -2.01 30.85 -8.27
C PRO A 407 -0.78 30.10 -7.74
N VAL A 408 -0.83 28.77 -7.82
CA VAL A 408 0.25 27.88 -7.41
C VAL A 408 0.90 27.29 -8.66
N VAL A 409 2.15 27.67 -8.87
CA VAL A 409 2.99 27.19 -9.98
C VAL A 409 4.17 26.44 -9.39
N ALA A 410 4.42 25.24 -9.88
CA ALA A 410 5.55 24.41 -9.47
C ALA A 410 6.56 24.28 -10.61
N ASP A 411 7.82 24.10 -10.27
CA ASP A 411 8.90 23.94 -11.25
C ASP A 411 9.45 22.51 -11.19
N LEU A 412 9.19 21.73 -12.23
CA LEU A 412 9.63 20.34 -12.33
C LEU A 412 11.16 20.20 -12.37
N ALA A 413 11.89 21.24 -12.80
CA ALA A 413 13.36 21.24 -12.74
C ALA A 413 13.87 21.31 -11.29
N LYS A 414 13.15 22.00 -10.40
CA LYS A 414 13.47 22.10 -8.95
C LYS A 414 13.00 20.86 -8.19
N MET A 415 11.82 20.32 -8.54
CA MET A 415 11.25 19.08 -8.03
C MET A 415 11.39 17.98 -9.10
N PRO A 416 12.54 17.34 -9.26
CA PRO A 416 12.91 16.62 -10.48
C PRO A 416 11.93 15.54 -10.90
N HIS A 417 11.20 15.00 -9.96
CA HIS A 417 10.20 13.95 -10.18
C HIS A 417 8.99 14.20 -9.27
N LEU A 418 7.81 13.83 -9.75
CA LEU A 418 6.53 14.04 -9.09
C LEU A 418 5.75 12.73 -9.02
N LEU A 419 5.25 12.41 -7.84
CA LEU A 419 4.29 11.33 -7.62
C LEU A 419 2.89 11.92 -7.44
N VAL A 420 1.91 11.42 -8.20
CA VAL A 420 0.51 11.86 -8.17
C VAL A 420 -0.38 10.66 -7.87
N ALA A 421 -1.17 10.71 -6.81
CA ALA A 421 -2.06 9.61 -6.50
C ALA A 421 -3.45 10.09 -6.03
N GLY A 422 -4.48 9.27 -6.30
CA GLY A 422 -5.86 9.55 -5.90
C GLY A 422 -6.82 8.56 -6.53
N THR A 423 -8.03 8.46 -5.96
CA THR A 423 -9.07 7.56 -6.47
C THR A 423 -9.68 8.05 -7.79
N THR A 424 -10.38 7.17 -8.48
CA THR A 424 -11.15 7.52 -9.68
C THR A 424 -12.16 8.64 -9.34
N GLY A 425 -12.25 9.67 -10.20
CA GLY A 425 -13.11 10.83 -9.98
C GLY A 425 -12.56 11.89 -9.01
N SER A 426 -11.38 11.68 -8.42
CA SER A 426 -10.75 12.67 -7.52
C SER A 426 -10.19 13.91 -8.24
N GLY A 427 -10.02 13.86 -9.57
CA GLY A 427 -9.45 14.93 -10.40
C GLY A 427 -8.01 14.67 -10.88
N LYS A 428 -7.45 13.46 -10.64
CA LYS A 428 -6.09 13.08 -11.04
C LYS A 428 -5.83 13.29 -12.54
N SER A 429 -6.71 12.78 -13.40
CA SER A 429 -6.55 12.86 -14.87
C SER A 429 -6.61 14.29 -15.39
N VAL A 430 -7.54 15.08 -14.86
CA VAL A 430 -7.64 16.51 -15.20
C VAL A 430 -6.37 17.26 -14.81
N ALA A 431 -5.80 16.96 -13.64
CA ALA A 431 -4.56 17.58 -13.19
C ALA A 431 -3.36 17.16 -14.04
N ILE A 432 -3.27 15.90 -14.50
CA ILE A 432 -2.24 15.45 -15.42
C ILE A 432 -2.35 16.20 -16.74
N ASN A 433 -3.56 16.34 -17.29
CA ASN A 433 -3.80 17.14 -18.48
C ASN A 433 -3.40 18.61 -18.27
N ALA A 434 -3.75 19.21 -17.13
CA ALA A 434 -3.32 20.57 -16.79
C ALA A 434 -1.79 20.72 -16.72
N MET A 435 -1.08 19.72 -16.17
CA MET A 435 0.39 19.71 -16.11
C MET A 435 1.01 19.58 -17.51
N ILE A 436 0.50 18.67 -18.36
CA ILE A 436 0.98 18.49 -19.72
C ILE A 436 0.74 19.78 -20.52
N LEU A 437 -0.47 20.34 -20.48
CA LEU A 437 -0.77 21.60 -21.14
C LEU A 437 0.11 22.74 -20.63
N SER A 438 0.43 22.78 -19.34
CA SER A 438 1.38 23.76 -18.81
C SER A 438 2.73 23.71 -19.50
N LEU A 439 3.26 22.49 -19.74
CA LEU A 439 4.52 22.32 -20.48
C LEU A 439 4.39 22.77 -21.93
N LEU A 440 3.28 22.43 -22.59
CA LEU A 440 3.03 22.79 -24.01
C LEU A 440 2.83 24.29 -24.22
N TYR A 441 2.27 24.99 -23.24
CA TYR A 441 2.11 26.46 -23.26
C TYR A 441 3.37 27.22 -22.89
N LYS A 442 4.37 26.54 -22.28
CA LYS A 442 5.61 27.15 -21.81
C LYS A 442 6.79 26.92 -22.77
N SER A 443 6.80 25.79 -23.45
CA SER A 443 8.00 25.29 -24.13
C SER A 443 7.72 24.70 -25.50
N GLU A 444 8.64 24.92 -26.41
CA GLU A 444 8.66 24.36 -27.77
C GLU A 444 9.23 22.93 -27.76
N PRO A 445 9.01 22.12 -28.84
CA PRO A 445 9.54 20.77 -28.98
C PRO A 445 11.08 20.68 -28.91
N ARG A 446 11.77 21.77 -29.27
CA ARG A 446 13.26 21.86 -29.16
C ARG A 446 13.74 21.97 -27.71
N THR A 447 12.86 22.42 -26.78
CA THR A 447 13.22 22.67 -25.39
C THR A 447 12.70 21.54 -24.49
N VAL A 448 11.50 21.02 -24.75
CA VAL A 448 10.86 19.96 -23.98
C VAL A 448 10.31 18.88 -24.89
N ARG A 449 10.64 17.64 -24.61
CA ARG A 449 10.12 16.44 -25.28
C ARG A 449 9.40 15.56 -24.27
N LEU A 450 8.38 14.85 -24.73
CA LEU A 450 7.50 14.04 -23.91
C LEU A 450 7.57 12.56 -24.29
N ILE A 451 7.48 11.70 -23.28
CA ILE A 451 7.16 10.27 -23.41
C ILE A 451 5.92 10.04 -22.56
N LEU A 452 4.83 9.65 -23.19
CA LEU A 452 3.55 9.44 -22.54
C LEU A 452 3.21 7.95 -22.48
N VAL A 453 2.86 7.45 -21.30
CA VAL A 453 2.51 6.04 -21.06
C VAL A 453 1.09 5.98 -20.53
N ASP A 454 0.18 5.40 -21.32
CA ASP A 454 -1.25 5.27 -21.03
C ASP A 454 -1.71 3.82 -21.23
N PRO A 455 -1.62 2.98 -20.19
CA PRO A 455 -2.02 1.56 -20.26
C PRO A 455 -3.49 1.32 -20.62
N LYS A 456 -4.33 2.32 -20.33
CA LYS A 456 -5.78 2.21 -20.46
C LYS A 456 -6.31 2.80 -21.76
N MET A 457 -5.47 3.50 -22.52
CA MET A 457 -5.84 4.22 -23.76
C MET A 457 -6.98 5.24 -23.58
N LEU A 458 -7.09 5.85 -22.40
CA LEU A 458 -8.24 6.70 -22.06
C LEU A 458 -7.89 8.16 -21.85
N GLU A 459 -6.71 8.42 -21.24
CA GLU A 459 -6.41 9.74 -20.68
C GLU A 459 -5.39 10.53 -21.53
N LEU A 460 -4.34 9.85 -22.02
CA LEU A 460 -3.23 10.49 -22.72
C LEU A 460 -3.22 10.24 -24.23
N SER A 461 -4.05 9.36 -24.73
CA SER A 461 -4.14 9.03 -26.16
C SER A 461 -4.56 10.23 -27.02
N VAL A 462 -5.21 11.23 -26.44
CA VAL A 462 -5.55 12.49 -27.09
C VAL A 462 -4.33 13.24 -27.60
N TYR A 463 -3.16 13.12 -26.92
CA TYR A 463 -1.91 13.79 -27.28
C TYR A 463 -1.13 13.10 -28.41
N GLN A 464 -1.65 12.00 -28.97
CA GLN A 464 -1.00 11.33 -30.09
C GLN A 464 -0.65 12.32 -31.19
N ASP A 465 0.54 12.17 -31.81
CA ASP A 465 1.04 12.96 -32.95
C ASP A 465 1.31 14.46 -32.71
N ILE A 466 1.42 14.91 -31.44
CA ILE A 466 1.93 16.27 -31.17
C ILE A 466 3.46 16.34 -31.37
N PRO A 467 4.01 17.49 -31.81
CA PRO A 467 5.44 17.62 -32.12
C PRO A 467 6.39 17.36 -30.94
N HIS A 468 5.90 17.45 -29.72
CA HIS A 468 6.69 17.25 -28.50
C HIS A 468 6.97 15.78 -28.19
N LEU A 469 6.28 14.83 -28.82
CA LEU A 469 6.47 13.39 -28.52
C LEU A 469 7.78 12.86 -29.09
N LEU A 470 8.49 12.05 -28.25
CA LEU A 470 9.67 11.26 -28.67
C LEU A 470 9.29 9.90 -29.24
N ALA A 471 8.14 9.36 -28.83
CA ALA A 471 7.58 8.11 -29.32
C ALA A 471 6.05 8.24 -29.36
N PRO A 472 5.33 7.41 -30.13
CA PRO A 472 3.88 7.30 -30.01
C PRO A 472 3.47 7.07 -28.54
N VAL A 473 2.23 7.46 -28.17
CA VAL A 473 1.73 7.22 -26.82
C VAL A 473 1.80 5.71 -26.52
N VAL A 474 2.54 5.36 -25.49
CA VAL A 474 2.87 3.96 -25.17
C VAL A 474 1.73 3.32 -24.41
N THR A 475 1.14 2.30 -24.96
CA THR A 475 0.01 1.57 -24.37
C THR A 475 0.38 0.16 -23.89
N ASP A 476 1.44 -0.42 -24.45
CA ASP A 476 1.97 -1.72 -24.06
C ASP A 476 2.98 -1.59 -22.90
N MET A 477 2.82 -2.42 -21.87
CA MET A 477 3.65 -2.36 -20.66
C MET A 477 5.10 -2.77 -20.89
N LYS A 478 5.38 -3.62 -21.88
CA LYS A 478 6.75 -4.01 -22.21
C LYS A 478 7.45 -2.86 -22.94
N GLN A 479 6.74 -2.19 -23.87
CA GLN A 479 7.24 -0.99 -24.51
C GLN A 479 7.47 0.16 -23.53
N ALA A 480 6.59 0.30 -22.51
CA ALA A 480 6.79 1.26 -21.43
C ALA A 480 8.06 0.97 -20.61
N ALA A 481 8.35 -0.30 -20.34
CA ALA A 481 9.60 -0.69 -19.69
C ALA A 481 10.82 -0.42 -20.59
N ASN A 482 10.70 -0.64 -21.90
CA ASN A 482 11.76 -0.30 -22.87
C ASN A 482 12.02 1.21 -22.90
N ALA A 483 10.96 2.04 -22.91
CA ALA A 483 11.08 3.49 -22.84
C ALA A 483 11.79 3.96 -21.57
N LEU A 484 11.50 3.37 -20.41
CA LEU A 484 12.23 3.67 -19.17
C LEU A 484 13.69 3.22 -19.24
N HIS A 485 13.96 2.07 -19.85
CA HIS A 485 15.32 1.59 -20.06
C HIS A 485 16.11 2.53 -21.00
N TRP A 486 15.48 2.96 -22.09
CA TRP A 486 16.03 3.96 -22.98
C TRP A 486 16.33 5.28 -22.23
N CYS A 487 15.43 5.75 -21.36
CA CYS A 487 15.68 6.94 -20.55
C CYS A 487 16.92 6.79 -19.65
N VAL A 488 17.19 5.58 -19.12
CA VAL A 488 18.41 5.31 -18.35
C VAL A 488 19.64 5.40 -19.24
N ALA A 489 19.60 4.80 -20.43
CA ALA A 489 20.71 4.84 -21.39
C ALA A 489 20.98 6.28 -21.87
N GLU A 490 19.92 7.04 -22.18
CA GLU A 490 20.02 8.45 -22.57
C GLU A 490 20.57 9.33 -21.44
N MET A 491 20.15 9.07 -20.19
CA MET A 491 20.72 9.72 -19.03
C MET A 491 22.24 9.50 -18.95
N GLU A 492 22.69 8.28 -19.13
CA GLU A 492 24.12 7.93 -19.09
C GLU A 492 24.90 8.56 -20.26
N ARG A 493 24.30 8.56 -21.45
CA ARG A 493 24.84 9.24 -22.60
C ARG A 493 25.04 10.74 -22.32
N ARG A 494 24.00 11.40 -21.77
CA ARG A 494 24.06 12.83 -21.41
C ARG A 494 25.12 13.10 -20.34
N TYR A 495 25.30 12.21 -19.37
CA TYR A 495 26.37 12.34 -18.39
C TYR A 495 27.76 12.29 -19.02
N LYS A 496 28.00 11.40 -19.98
CA LYS A 496 29.25 11.33 -20.74
C LYS A 496 29.52 12.64 -21.50
N LEU A 497 28.50 13.16 -22.18
CA LEU A 497 28.60 14.45 -22.91
C LEU A 497 28.87 15.62 -21.95
N MET A 498 28.16 15.71 -20.85
CA MET A 498 28.37 16.76 -19.83
C MET A 498 29.79 16.68 -19.23
N SER A 499 30.27 15.48 -18.97
CA SER A 499 31.65 15.25 -18.49
C SER A 499 32.68 15.70 -19.50
N TRP A 500 32.47 15.38 -20.78
CA TRP A 500 33.34 15.82 -21.89
C TRP A 500 33.39 17.34 -21.98
N VAL A 501 32.23 18.01 -21.94
CA VAL A 501 32.14 19.48 -22.00
C VAL A 501 32.59 20.13 -20.67
N GLY A 502 32.78 19.37 -19.58
CA GLY A 502 33.21 19.87 -18.28
C GLY A 502 32.12 20.68 -17.56
N VAL A 503 30.86 20.22 -17.59
CA VAL A 503 29.70 20.84 -16.94
C VAL A 503 28.98 19.85 -16.03
N ARG A 504 28.19 20.38 -15.09
CA ARG A 504 27.51 19.54 -14.05
C ARG A 504 26.04 19.30 -14.32
N ASN A 505 25.42 20.00 -15.25
CA ASN A 505 23.99 19.90 -15.54
C ASN A 505 23.68 20.27 -16.99
N LEU A 506 22.48 19.91 -17.45
CA LEU A 506 21.99 20.15 -18.80
C LEU A 506 21.97 21.65 -19.16
N SER A 507 21.60 22.53 -18.27
CA SER A 507 21.56 23.98 -18.53
C SER A 507 22.97 24.51 -18.86
N GLY A 508 23.99 24.09 -18.08
CA GLY A 508 25.37 24.44 -18.36
C GLY A 508 25.87 23.86 -19.67
N TYR A 509 25.46 22.63 -20.03
CA TYR A 509 25.76 22.01 -21.32
C TYR A 509 25.16 22.83 -22.46
N ASN A 510 23.85 23.08 -22.42
CA ASN A 510 23.14 23.83 -23.44
C ASN A 510 23.70 25.26 -23.62
N HIS A 511 24.07 25.92 -22.50
CA HIS A 511 24.69 27.25 -22.57
C HIS A 511 26.02 27.21 -23.33
N LYS A 512 26.91 26.26 -23.00
CA LYS A 512 28.21 26.15 -23.68
C LYS A 512 28.08 25.77 -25.16
N VAL A 513 27.16 24.85 -25.49
CA VAL A 513 26.91 24.48 -26.89
C VAL A 513 26.39 25.67 -27.68
N ALA A 514 25.40 26.39 -27.15
CA ALA A 514 24.85 27.60 -27.79
C ALA A 514 25.89 28.74 -27.93
N GLU A 515 26.79 28.88 -26.95
CA GLU A 515 27.89 29.86 -27.00
C GLU A 515 28.94 29.47 -28.07
N ALA A 516 29.29 28.16 -28.17
CA ALA A 516 30.21 27.64 -29.17
C ALA A 516 29.64 27.78 -30.58
N GLU A 517 28.36 27.57 -30.77
CA GLU A 517 27.63 27.77 -32.01
C GLU A 517 27.67 29.27 -32.43
N LYS A 518 27.34 30.19 -31.49
CA LYS A 518 27.42 31.65 -31.74
C LYS A 518 28.80 32.16 -32.06
N THR A 519 29.85 31.56 -31.50
CA THR A 519 31.24 31.93 -31.76
C THR A 519 31.82 31.31 -33.03
N GLY A 520 31.03 30.51 -33.77
CA GLY A 520 31.44 29.86 -35.02
C GLY A 520 32.44 28.71 -34.82
N LYS A 521 32.61 28.21 -33.59
CA LYS A 521 33.44 27.06 -33.24
C LYS A 521 32.59 26.00 -32.53
N PRO A 522 31.74 25.25 -33.26
CA PRO A 522 30.90 24.24 -32.66
C PRO A 522 31.76 23.17 -31.96
N LEU A 523 31.26 22.70 -30.80
CA LEU A 523 31.86 21.58 -30.10
C LEU A 523 31.52 20.30 -30.86
N GLU A 524 32.49 19.40 -31.04
CA GLU A 524 32.28 18.14 -31.73
C GLU A 524 31.88 17.03 -30.78
N ASP A 525 31.01 16.11 -31.22
CA ASP A 525 30.60 14.94 -30.44
C ASP A 525 31.76 13.94 -30.35
N PRO A 526 32.20 13.58 -29.11
CA PRO A 526 33.31 12.63 -28.93
C PRO A 526 33.06 11.27 -29.60
N ALA A 527 31.82 10.78 -29.65
CA ALA A 527 31.48 9.53 -30.32
C ALA A 527 31.62 9.64 -31.87
N SER A 528 31.37 10.82 -32.43
CA SER A 528 31.50 11.09 -33.83
C SER A 528 32.96 11.29 -34.25
N ILE A 529 33.80 11.80 -33.35
CA ILE A 529 35.26 11.90 -33.55
C ILE A 529 35.87 10.50 -33.66
N GLU A 530 35.49 9.58 -32.77
CA GLU A 530 35.99 8.19 -32.81
C GLU A 530 35.57 7.45 -34.08
N SER A 531 34.41 7.76 -34.65
CA SER A 531 33.92 7.17 -35.90
C SER A 531 34.45 7.83 -37.17
N GLY A 532 35.30 8.87 -37.08
CA GLY A 532 35.96 9.55 -38.21
C GLY A 532 35.06 10.53 -38.97
N ASN A 533 33.85 10.82 -38.49
CA ASN A 533 32.93 11.79 -39.10
C ASN A 533 32.43 12.78 -38.02
N PRO A 534 33.22 13.80 -37.66
CA PRO A 534 32.91 14.72 -36.59
C PRO A 534 31.59 15.47 -36.83
N GLN A 535 30.64 15.32 -35.93
CA GLN A 535 29.36 16.05 -35.93
C GLN A 535 29.32 17.07 -34.80
N PRO A 536 28.73 18.26 -35.03
CA PRO A 536 28.61 19.25 -33.97
C PRO A 536 27.61 18.81 -32.90
N LEU A 537 27.97 19.09 -31.66
CA LEU A 537 27.04 18.92 -30.54
C LEU A 537 25.87 19.89 -30.68
N THR A 538 24.67 19.42 -30.41
CA THR A 538 23.42 20.19 -30.42
C THR A 538 22.88 20.42 -29.02
N VAL A 539 22.04 21.43 -28.87
CA VAL A 539 21.28 21.69 -27.63
C VAL A 539 20.37 20.51 -27.35
N LEU A 540 20.36 19.99 -26.12
CA LEU A 540 19.58 18.86 -25.71
C LEU A 540 18.28 19.32 -25.01
N PRO A 541 17.12 18.80 -25.40
CA PRO A 541 15.86 19.12 -24.75
C PRO A 541 15.74 18.46 -23.35
N HIS A 542 14.91 19.02 -22.49
CA HIS A 542 14.41 18.30 -21.35
C HIS A 542 13.47 17.17 -21.80
N ILE A 543 13.49 16.05 -21.11
CA ILE A 543 12.60 14.92 -21.38
C ILE A 543 11.68 14.75 -20.15
N VAL A 544 10.38 14.78 -20.38
CA VAL A 544 9.39 14.52 -19.34
C VAL A 544 8.65 13.23 -19.68
N VAL A 545 8.78 12.25 -18.79
CA VAL A 545 8.07 10.98 -18.89
C VAL A 545 6.83 11.05 -17.99
N VAL A 546 5.66 10.86 -18.56
CA VAL A 546 4.38 10.86 -17.82
C VAL A 546 3.80 9.46 -17.88
N ILE A 547 3.54 8.87 -16.71
CA ILE A 547 2.90 7.55 -16.57
C ILE A 547 1.56 7.76 -15.87
N ASP A 548 0.44 7.51 -16.56
CA ASP A 548 -0.89 7.72 -16.02
C ASP A 548 -1.27 6.68 -14.94
N GLU A 549 -0.88 5.42 -15.13
CA GLU A 549 -1.16 4.38 -14.13
C GLU A 549 0.08 3.51 -13.85
N LEU A 550 0.81 3.89 -12.83
CA LEU A 550 2.00 3.15 -12.39
C LEU A 550 1.67 1.73 -11.92
N ALA A 551 0.48 1.52 -11.32
CA ALA A 551 0.09 0.21 -10.81
C ALA A 551 0.06 -0.86 -11.90
N ASP A 552 -0.42 -0.53 -13.09
CA ASP A 552 -0.52 -1.49 -14.18
C ASP A 552 0.88 -1.89 -14.68
N LEU A 553 1.81 -0.94 -14.71
CA LEU A 553 3.21 -1.20 -15.06
C LEU A 553 3.93 -2.04 -13.99
N MET A 554 3.70 -1.77 -12.70
CA MET A 554 4.27 -2.53 -11.59
C MET A 554 3.73 -3.96 -11.53
N MET A 555 2.46 -4.17 -11.87
CA MET A 555 1.84 -5.51 -11.88
C MET A 555 2.35 -6.41 -13.02
N VAL A 556 2.66 -5.85 -14.18
CA VAL A 556 3.07 -6.61 -15.37
C VAL A 556 4.59 -6.86 -15.38
N VAL A 557 5.39 -5.84 -15.10
CA VAL A 557 6.86 -5.90 -15.20
C VAL A 557 7.54 -6.03 -13.82
N GLY A 558 6.91 -5.54 -12.76
CA GLY A 558 7.34 -5.72 -11.38
C GLY A 558 8.64 -5.00 -11.02
N LYS A 559 9.52 -5.69 -10.27
CA LYS A 559 10.73 -5.12 -9.66
C LYS A 559 11.68 -4.42 -10.66
N LYS A 560 11.74 -4.86 -11.92
CA LYS A 560 12.62 -4.22 -12.92
C LYS A 560 12.25 -2.77 -13.18
N VAL A 561 10.93 -2.48 -13.25
CA VAL A 561 10.45 -1.10 -13.40
C VAL A 561 10.75 -0.27 -12.16
N GLU A 562 10.56 -0.83 -10.98
CA GLU A 562 10.89 -0.15 -9.73
C GLU A 562 12.37 0.28 -9.69
N GLU A 563 13.28 -0.62 -10.09
CA GLU A 563 14.72 -0.35 -10.15
C GLU A 563 15.05 0.73 -11.18
N LEU A 564 14.43 0.71 -12.37
CA LEU A 564 14.62 1.72 -13.42
C LEU A 564 14.13 3.09 -12.95
N ILE A 565 12.94 3.16 -12.36
CA ILE A 565 12.38 4.41 -11.80
C ILE A 565 13.29 4.93 -10.69
N ALA A 566 13.73 4.08 -9.77
CA ALA A 566 14.62 4.49 -8.69
C ALA A 566 15.95 5.03 -9.22
N ARG A 567 16.55 4.37 -10.22
CA ARG A 567 17.80 4.82 -10.87
C ARG A 567 17.64 6.17 -11.56
N LEU A 568 16.53 6.38 -12.29
CA LEU A 568 16.21 7.67 -12.89
C LEU A 568 15.99 8.72 -11.81
N ALA A 569 15.18 8.43 -10.80
CA ALA A 569 14.85 9.39 -9.74
C ALA A 569 16.08 9.84 -8.94
N GLN A 570 17.09 8.98 -8.79
CA GLN A 570 18.35 9.32 -8.11
C GLN A 570 19.28 10.20 -8.93
N LYS A 571 19.33 10.00 -10.25
CA LYS A 571 20.39 10.57 -11.07
C LYS A 571 19.90 11.47 -12.20
N ALA A 572 18.68 11.34 -12.70
CA ALA A 572 18.26 11.95 -13.96
C ALA A 572 18.07 13.49 -13.89
N ARG A 573 17.96 14.08 -12.70
CA ARG A 573 17.79 15.55 -12.53
C ARG A 573 18.82 16.37 -13.30
N ALA A 574 20.09 16.04 -13.16
CA ALA A 574 21.16 16.80 -13.80
C ALA A 574 21.20 16.63 -15.33
N SER A 575 20.73 15.49 -15.84
CA SER A 575 20.62 15.19 -17.27
C SER A 575 19.36 15.76 -17.93
N GLY A 576 18.46 16.39 -17.16
CA GLY A 576 17.22 17.00 -17.66
C GLY A 576 16.14 15.97 -18.03
N ILE A 577 16.10 14.81 -17.36
CA ILE A 577 15.06 13.81 -17.53
C ILE A 577 14.20 13.79 -16.25
N HIS A 578 12.89 13.93 -16.40
CA HIS A 578 11.95 14.14 -15.32
C HIS A 578 10.80 13.14 -15.41
N LEU A 579 10.27 12.71 -14.26
CA LEU A 579 9.19 11.74 -14.18
C LEU A 579 7.95 12.37 -13.51
N ILE A 580 6.79 12.16 -14.11
CA ILE A 580 5.47 12.36 -13.47
C ILE A 580 4.82 10.99 -13.41
N LEU A 581 4.78 10.41 -12.21
CA LEU A 581 4.24 9.08 -11.97
C LEU A 581 2.88 9.21 -11.32
N ALA A 582 1.85 8.73 -12.00
CA ALA A 582 0.50 8.77 -11.46
C ALA A 582 -0.05 7.38 -11.19
N THR A 583 -0.97 7.28 -10.21
CA THR A 583 -1.69 6.03 -9.92
C THR A 583 -3.05 6.29 -9.29
N GLN A 584 -4.01 5.45 -9.61
CA GLN A 584 -5.32 5.40 -8.95
C GLN A 584 -5.35 4.36 -7.81
N ARG A 585 -4.28 3.57 -7.65
CA ARG A 585 -4.15 2.53 -6.63
C ARG A 585 -3.02 2.86 -5.64
N PRO A 586 -3.30 3.66 -4.60
CA PRO A 586 -2.28 4.08 -3.63
C PRO A 586 -1.95 2.97 -2.62
N SER A 587 -1.58 1.79 -3.10
CA SER A 587 -1.15 0.67 -2.26
C SER A 587 0.37 0.69 -2.02
N VAL A 588 0.84 0.02 -0.98
CA VAL A 588 2.26 -0.08 -0.63
C VAL A 588 3.05 -0.84 -1.70
N ASP A 589 2.39 -1.77 -2.42
CA ASP A 589 3.00 -2.53 -3.51
C ASP A 589 3.25 -1.69 -4.78
N VAL A 590 2.53 -0.58 -4.94
CA VAL A 590 2.68 0.37 -6.05
C VAL A 590 3.56 1.54 -5.64
N ILE A 591 3.26 2.16 -4.50
CA ILE A 591 4.03 3.27 -3.92
C ILE A 591 4.99 2.70 -2.88
N THR A 592 6.02 2.03 -3.35
CA THR A 592 6.99 1.35 -2.52
C THR A 592 7.88 2.33 -1.72
N GLY A 593 8.54 1.82 -0.70
CA GLY A 593 9.52 2.60 0.07
C GLY A 593 10.66 3.14 -0.80
N LEU A 594 11.08 2.38 -1.83
CA LEU A 594 12.13 2.78 -2.76
C LEU A 594 11.70 3.97 -3.65
N ILE A 595 10.48 3.95 -4.16
CA ILE A 595 9.89 5.06 -4.93
C ILE A 595 9.76 6.30 -4.04
N LYS A 596 9.21 6.15 -2.83
CA LYS A 596 9.03 7.28 -1.90
C LYS A 596 10.34 7.94 -1.46
N ALA A 597 11.39 7.15 -1.26
CA ALA A 597 12.70 7.66 -0.87
C ALA A 597 13.34 8.53 -1.95
N ASN A 598 13.05 8.27 -3.23
CA ASN A 598 13.67 8.93 -4.37
C ASN A 598 12.78 10.01 -5.01
N ILE A 599 11.47 10.00 -4.74
CA ILE A 599 10.51 10.99 -5.23
C ILE A 599 9.86 11.69 -4.02
N PRO A 600 10.50 12.73 -3.51
CA PRO A 600 10.02 13.43 -2.31
C PRO A 600 8.84 14.37 -2.58
N THR A 601 8.66 14.83 -3.84
CA THR A 601 7.55 15.69 -4.21
C THR A 601 6.31 14.85 -4.54
N ARG A 602 5.21 15.14 -3.86
CA ARG A 602 4.02 14.31 -3.95
C ARG A 602 2.75 15.14 -4.00
N ILE A 603 1.78 14.65 -4.75
CA ILE A 603 0.42 15.18 -4.81
C ILE A 603 -0.54 14.04 -4.46
N ALA A 604 -1.38 14.26 -3.45
CA ALA A 604 -2.48 13.38 -3.13
C ALA A 604 -3.80 14.07 -3.41
N PHE A 605 -4.59 13.52 -4.30
CA PHE A 605 -6.01 13.82 -4.45
C PHE A 605 -6.81 13.07 -3.40
N GLN A 606 -8.15 13.21 -3.44
CA GLN A 606 -9.02 12.48 -2.53
C GLN A 606 -8.75 10.96 -2.59
N VAL A 607 -8.68 10.34 -1.41
CA VAL A 607 -8.51 8.89 -1.23
C VAL A 607 -9.57 8.34 -0.28
N ALA A 608 -9.77 7.03 -0.32
CA ALA A 608 -10.81 6.37 0.45
C ALA A 608 -10.51 6.28 1.95
N SER A 609 -9.23 6.18 2.33
CA SER A 609 -8.82 5.91 3.72
C SER A 609 -7.63 6.75 4.18
N ARG A 610 -7.47 6.87 5.51
CA ARG A 610 -6.27 7.47 6.13
C ARG A 610 -5.00 6.68 5.82
N VAL A 611 -5.13 5.38 5.60
CA VAL A 611 -4.00 4.51 5.25
C VAL A 611 -3.47 4.90 3.87
N ASP A 612 -4.35 5.09 2.89
CA ASP A 612 -3.98 5.51 1.54
C ASP A 612 -3.31 6.88 1.55
N SER A 613 -3.85 7.84 2.33
CA SER A 613 -3.22 9.16 2.51
C SER A 613 -1.79 9.05 3.04
N ARG A 614 -1.57 8.20 4.05
CA ARG A 614 -0.24 7.95 4.61
C ARG A 614 0.67 7.20 3.64
N THR A 615 0.13 6.32 2.83
CA THR A 615 0.91 5.63 1.79
C THR A 615 1.48 6.62 0.79
N ILE A 616 0.74 7.69 0.44
CA ILE A 616 1.19 8.71 -0.51
C ILE A 616 2.07 9.75 0.17
N LEU A 617 1.55 10.42 1.22
CA LEU A 617 2.13 11.64 1.80
C LEU A 617 2.92 11.41 3.09
N ASP A 618 2.91 10.20 3.65
CA ASP A 618 3.33 9.90 5.03
C ASP A 618 2.48 10.62 6.10
N HIS A 619 1.45 11.37 5.69
CA HIS A 619 0.51 12.14 6.53
C HIS A 619 -0.94 11.78 6.20
N SER A 620 -1.82 11.93 7.18
CA SER A 620 -3.26 11.85 6.96
C SER A 620 -3.81 13.20 6.45
N GLY A 621 -4.99 13.18 5.84
CA GLY A 621 -5.70 14.39 5.42
C GLY A 621 -6.24 14.35 3.99
N ALA A 622 -5.69 13.51 3.11
CA ALA A 622 -6.22 13.35 1.76
C ALA A 622 -7.58 12.63 1.74
N GLU A 623 -7.92 11.88 2.77
CA GLU A 623 -9.25 11.28 2.97
C GLU A 623 -10.36 12.30 3.26
N ALA A 624 -9.98 13.52 3.67
CA ALA A 624 -10.92 14.60 3.97
C ALA A 624 -11.08 15.61 2.82
N LEU A 625 -10.42 15.39 1.70
CA LEU A 625 -10.52 16.22 0.51
C LEU A 625 -11.90 16.09 -0.17
N LEU A 626 -12.25 17.08 -0.97
CA LEU A 626 -13.58 17.23 -1.56
C LEU A 626 -13.76 16.49 -2.90
N GLY A 627 -12.66 15.98 -3.48
CA GLY A 627 -12.64 15.48 -4.85
C GLY A 627 -12.63 16.62 -5.88
N ALA A 628 -12.89 16.28 -7.14
CA ALA A 628 -12.98 17.26 -8.24
C ALA A 628 -11.77 18.22 -8.34
N GLY A 629 -10.55 17.71 -8.16
CA GLY A 629 -9.32 18.48 -8.26
C GLY A 629 -8.78 19.01 -6.93
N ASP A 630 -9.48 18.84 -5.82
CA ASP A 630 -8.95 19.20 -4.49
C ASP A 630 -7.81 18.27 -4.10
N MET A 631 -6.64 18.80 -3.78
CA MET A 631 -5.42 18.04 -3.57
C MET A 631 -4.57 18.58 -2.43
N LEU A 632 -3.73 17.71 -1.90
CA LEU A 632 -2.62 18.04 -1.02
C LEU A 632 -1.30 17.94 -1.79
N TYR A 633 -0.63 19.06 -1.95
CA TYR A 633 0.68 19.17 -2.57
C TYR A 633 1.76 19.23 -1.51
N GLN A 634 2.73 18.33 -1.57
CA GLN A 634 3.91 18.28 -0.71
C GLN A 634 5.15 18.58 -1.52
N PRO A 635 5.66 19.83 -1.47
CA PRO A 635 6.92 20.19 -2.11
C PRO A 635 8.10 19.46 -1.46
N SER A 636 9.15 19.22 -2.24
CA SER A 636 10.40 18.67 -1.71
C SER A 636 11.00 19.59 -0.62
N GLY A 637 11.39 18.98 0.50
CA GLY A 637 12.01 19.70 1.62
C GLY A 637 11.03 20.34 2.61
N THR A 638 9.71 20.25 2.40
CA THR A 638 8.71 20.70 3.36
C THR A 638 8.11 19.52 4.11
N GLY A 639 7.95 19.64 5.42
CA GLY A 639 7.37 18.58 6.26
C GLY A 639 5.84 18.53 6.21
N LEU A 640 5.16 19.57 5.73
CA LEU A 640 3.71 19.68 5.76
C LEU A 640 3.16 19.88 4.35
N PRO A 641 2.12 19.10 3.97
CA PRO A 641 1.45 19.28 2.68
C PRO A 641 0.59 20.56 2.67
N GLN A 642 0.63 21.27 1.56
CA GLN A 642 -0.21 22.43 1.26
C GLN A 642 -1.47 21.99 0.51
N ARG A 643 -2.64 22.52 0.87
CA ARG A 643 -3.88 22.29 0.12
C ARG A 643 -3.91 23.20 -1.10
N VAL A 644 -4.19 22.62 -2.25
CA VAL A 644 -4.31 23.32 -3.53
C VAL A 644 -5.57 22.83 -4.24
N HIS A 645 -6.34 23.76 -4.79
CA HIS A 645 -7.47 23.45 -5.65
C HIS A 645 -6.99 23.40 -7.08
N GLY A 646 -6.96 22.21 -7.66
CA GLY A 646 -6.35 21.91 -8.96
C GLY A 646 -6.99 22.68 -10.10
N ALA A 647 -6.17 23.08 -11.06
CA ALA A 647 -6.64 23.73 -12.27
C ALA A 647 -7.49 22.76 -13.10
N PHE A 648 -8.66 23.21 -13.47
CA PHE A 648 -9.60 22.46 -14.30
C PHE A 648 -9.39 22.82 -15.78
N VAL A 649 -9.34 21.81 -16.62
CA VAL A 649 -9.38 21.91 -18.07
C VAL A 649 -10.37 20.86 -18.60
N ALA A 650 -11.24 21.24 -19.51
CA ALA A 650 -12.21 20.34 -20.10
C ALA A 650 -11.62 19.62 -21.33
N ASP A 651 -12.13 18.43 -21.66
CA ASP A 651 -11.61 17.62 -22.75
C ASP A 651 -11.62 18.34 -24.10
N HIS A 652 -12.64 19.15 -24.39
CA HIS A 652 -12.71 19.94 -25.62
C HIS A 652 -11.62 21.02 -25.72
N GLU A 653 -11.13 21.55 -24.59
CA GLU A 653 -10.01 22.49 -24.54
C GLU A 653 -8.70 21.76 -24.88
N VAL A 654 -8.51 20.54 -24.32
CA VAL A 654 -7.36 19.69 -24.63
C VAL A 654 -7.32 19.39 -26.12
N HIS A 655 -8.45 18.97 -26.71
CA HIS A 655 -8.52 18.70 -28.16
C HIS A 655 -8.17 19.92 -29.00
N ARG A 656 -8.70 21.10 -28.69
CA ARG A 656 -8.38 22.34 -29.42
C ARG A 656 -6.87 22.66 -29.42
N VAL A 657 -6.22 22.48 -28.26
CA VAL A 657 -4.78 22.71 -28.14
C VAL A 657 -3.97 21.68 -28.92
N VAL A 658 -4.34 20.41 -28.80
CA VAL A 658 -3.67 19.31 -29.50
C VAL A 658 -3.81 19.46 -31.01
N ASP A 659 -5.00 19.74 -31.53
CA ASP A 659 -5.23 19.96 -32.97
C ASP A 659 -4.45 21.15 -33.50
N HIS A 660 -4.35 22.22 -32.69
CA HIS A 660 -3.50 23.35 -33.03
C HIS A 660 -2.02 22.93 -33.15
N LEU A 661 -1.50 22.19 -32.18
CA LEU A 661 -0.10 21.73 -32.18
C LEU A 661 0.21 20.78 -33.36
N ARG A 662 -0.73 19.88 -33.70
CA ARG A 662 -0.62 18.99 -34.87
C ARG A 662 -0.59 19.78 -36.19
N SER A 663 -1.29 20.91 -36.24
CA SER A 663 -1.27 21.76 -37.43
C SER A 663 0.03 22.52 -37.62
N LEU A 664 0.82 22.72 -36.56
CA LEU A 664 2.10 23.44 -36.61
C LEU A 664 3.25 22.57 -37.13
N ALA A 665 3.38 21.34 -36.69
CA ALA A 665 4.44 20.42 -37.09
C ALA A 665 4.09 18.95 -36.78
N SER A 666 4.68 18.04 -37.53
CA SER A 666 4.63 16.60 -37.30
C SER A 666 5.66 16.17 -36.25
N PRO A 667 5.38 15.12 -35.47
CA PRO A 667 6.35 14.60 -34.49
C PRO A 667 7.55 13.93 -35.17
N GLU A 668 8.72 14.10 -34.58
CA GLU A 668 9.93 13.35 -34.92
C GLU A 668 10.10 12.21 -33.92
N TYR A 669 9.57 11.04 -34.23
CA TYR A 669 9.66 9.87 -33.38
C TYR A 669 11.06 9.22 -33.47
N LEU A 670 11.59 8.82 -32.32
CA LEU A 670 12.79 8.02 -32.18
C LEU A 670 12.40 6.55 -31.99
N GLY A 671 12.59 5.70 -33.04
CA GLY A 671 12.25 4.28 -32.96
C GLY A 671 12.91 3.54 -31.81
N SER A 672 14.16 3.91 -31.51
CA SER A 672 14.96 3.34 -30.41
C SER A 672 14.31 3.46 -28.99
N VAL A 673 13.35 4.36 -28.82
CA VAL A 673 12.68 4.53 -27.51
C VAL A 673 11.84 3.31 -27.13
N LEU A 674 11.21 2.65 -28.10
CA LEU A 674 10.31 1.52 -27.88
C LEU A 674 10.98 0.16 -28.12
N GLU A 675 12.16 0.16 -28.73
CA GLU A 675 12.91 -1.05 -29.00
C GLU A 675 13.53 -1.64 -27.72
N PRO A 676 13.67 -2.96 -27.62
CA PRO A 676 14.41 -3.57 -26.52
C PRO A 676 15.86 -3.06 -26.52
N GLY A 677 16.31 -2.44 -25.43
CA GLY A 677 17.67 -1.91 -25.33
C GLY A 677 18.72 -3.01 -25.45
N GLU A 678 19.82 -2.73 -26.19
CA GLU A 678 21.01 -3.57 -26.29
C GLU A 678 21.87 -3.49 -25.00
N GLY A 679 21.34 -3.95 -23.87
CA GLY A 679 22.11 -3.98 -22.62
C GLY A 679 22.27 -5.41 -22.10
N PRO A 680 23.27 -5.71 -21.26
CA PRO A 680 23.45 -7.05 -20.68
C PRO A 680 22.25 -7.53 -19.88
N ASP A 681 21.32 -6.65 -19.49
CA ASP A 681 20.07 -6.97 -18.81
C ASP A 681 18.89 -7.27 -19.75
N ALA A 682 19.00 -6.93 -21.05
CA ALA A 682 17.98 -7.21 -22.06
C ALA A 682 17.87 -8.70 -22.40
N MET A 683 18.90 -9.49 -22.12
CA MET A 683 18.93 -10.94 -22.36
C MET A 683 18.00 -11.75 -21.41
N ASN A 684 17.37 -11.12 -20.42
CA ASN A 684 16.47 -11.82 -19.47
C ASN A 684 14.97 -11.60 -19.70
N ALA A 685 14.55 -10.85 -20.72
CA ALA A 685 13.15 -10.44 -20.92
C ALA A 685 12.43 -11.12 -22.10
N GLY A 686 12.98 -12.16 -22.68
CA GLY A 686 12.43 -12.80 -23.89
C GLY A 686 11.96 -14.22 -23.66
N ASN A 687 10.69 -14.44 -23.35
CA ASN A 687 9.97 -15.63 -23.81
C ASN A 687 9.44 -15.34 -25.20
N GLY A 688 10.16 -15.78 -26.22
CA GLY A 688 9.75 -15.69 -27.62
C GLY A 688 10.96 -15.63 -28.53
N GLU A 689 11.40 -16.80 -29.00
CA GLU A 689 12.37 -17.09 -30.05
C GLU A 689 13.44 -16.03 -30.40
N PRO A 690 14.73 -16.35 -30.25
CA PRO A 690 15.76 -15.74 -31.04
C PRO A 690 16.45 -16.74 -31.95
N LEU A 691 16.39 -16.51 -33.21
CA LEU A 691 17.46 -16.90 -34.13
C LEU A 691 18.71 -16.06 -33.84
N GLY A 692 19.79 -16.71 -33.31
CA GLY A 692 21.16 -16.24 -33.47
C GLY A 692 21.83 -15.60 -32.27
N GLU A 693 22.41 -16.41 -31.45
CA GLU A 693 23.81 -16.45 -30.98
C GLU A 693 23.88 -17.48 -29.86
N LYS A 694 24.62 -18.53 -30.10
CA LYS A 694 24.81 -19.61 -29.10
C LYS A 694 25.60 -19.05 -27.90
N ASP A 695 25.14 -19.34 -26.69
CA ASP A 695 25.85 -19.03 -25.44
C ASP A 695 27.35 -19.45 -25.63
N PRO A 696 28.33 -18.57 -25.36
CA PRO A 696 29.75 -18.88 -25.52
C PRO A 696 30.21 -20.16 -24.80
N LEU A 697 29.45 -20.60 -23.81
CA LEU A 697 29.73 -21.84 -23.08
C LEU A 697 28.95 -23.04 -23.61
N TYR A 698 28.15 -22.88 -24.68
CA TYR A 698 27.31 -23.96 -25.23
C TYR A 698 28.16 -25.13 -25.70
N ASP A 699 29.21 -24.88 -26.50
CA ASP A 699 30.09 -25.90 -27.04
C ASP A 699 30.83 -26.67 -25.94
N GLN A 700 31.29 -25.97 -24.90
CA GLN A 700 31.90 -26.59 -23.70
C GLN A 700 30.90 -27.42 -22.91
N ALA A 701 29.66 -26.96 -22.79
CA ALA A 701 28.60 -27.72 -22.13
C ALA A 701 28.26 -29.00 -22.93
N VAL A 702 28.19 -28.92 -24.26
CA VAL A 702 27.99 -30.07 -25.17
C VAL A 702 29.12 -31.07 -25.00
N GLU A 703 30.37 -30.63 -24.99
CA GLU A 703 31.52 -31.50 -24.79
C GLU A 703 31.46 -32.25 -23.46
N ILE A 704 31.12 -31.57 -22.37
CA ILE A 704 30.95 -32.17 -21.04
C ILE A 704 29.84 -33.23 -21.05
N VAL A 705 28.71 -32.95 -21.64
CA VAL A 705 27.55 -33.84 -21.70
C VAL A 705 27.86 -35.06 -22.57
N LEU A 706 28.49 -34.89 -23.72
CA LEU A 706 28.89 -35.99 -24.60
C LEU A 706 29.94 -36.88 -23.98
N ARG A 707 30.96 -36.31 -23.33
CA ARG A 707 32.05 -37.05 -22.64
C ARG A 707 31.54 -37.85 -21.44
N THR A 708 30.63 -37.24 -20.65
CA THR A 708 30.12 -37.89 -19.41
C THR A 708 28.92 -38.79 -19.67
N ARG A 709 28.27 -38.68 -20.84
CA ARG A 709 27.02 -39.34 -21.18
C ARG A 709 25.86 -39.08 -20.19
N ARG A 710 25.93 -37.99 -19.46
CA ARG A 710 24.93 -37.61 -18.44
C ARG A 710 24.44 -36.18 -18.68
N PRO A 711 23.27 -36.00 -19.32
CA PRO A 711 22.68 -34.67 -19.55
C PRO A 711 21.99 -34.16 -18.28
N SER A 712 22.79 -33.80 -17.27
CA SER A 712 22.31 -33.31 -15.99
C SER A 712 22.67 -31.84 -15.78
N ILE A 713 21.65 -31.03 -15.46
CA ILE A 713 21.81 -29.60 -15.15
C ILE A 713 22.86 -29.39 -14.06
N SER A 714 22.83 -30.20 -12.99
CA SER A 714 23.77 -30.12 -11.87
C SER A 714 25.21 -30.49 -12.27
N LEU A 715 25.38 -31.31 -13.29
CA LEU A 715 26.69 -31.67 -13.80
C LEU A 715 27.31 -30.51 -14.60
N VAL A 716 26.56 -29.91 -15.52
CA VAL A 716 26.95 -28.75 -16.31
C VAL A 716 27.24 -27.56 -15.38
N GLN A 717 26.38 -27.32 -14.39
CA GLN A 717 26.55 -26.28 -13.39
C GLN A 717 27.90 -26.40 -12.65
N ARG A 718 28.25 -27.59 -12.19
CA ARG A 718 29.49 -27.83 -11.43
C ARG A 718 30.73 -27.73 -12.29
N HIS A 719 30.70 -28.26 -13.50
CA HIS A 719 31.86 -28.23 -14.39
C HIS A 719 32.18 -26.84 -14.93
N LEU A 720 31.14 -26.07 -15.33
CA LEU A 720 31.29 -24.72 -15.88
C LEU A 720 31.25 -23.63 -14.82
N ARG A 721 30.97 -23.96 -13.55
CA ARG A 721 30.81 -23.03 -12.42
C ARG A 721 29.83 -21.90 -12.71
N ILE A 722 28.69 -22.21 -13.32
CA ILE A 722 27.64 -21.27 -13.71
C ILE A 722 26.40 -21.46 -12.82
N GLY A 723 25.48 -20.46 -12.86
CA GLY A 723 24.21 -20.56 -12.12
C GLY A 723 23.27 -21.63 -12.68
N TYR A 724 22.39 -22.18 -11.83
CA TYR A 724 21.45 -23.25 -12.18
C TYR A 724 20.61 -22.93 -13.42
N ASN A 725 20.06 -21.70 -13.52
CA ASN A 725 19.21 -21.28 -14.64
C ASN A 725 19.97 -21.25 -15.99
N ARG A 726 21.26 -20.87 -15.96
CA ARG A 726 22.11 -20.88 -17.17
C ARG A 726 22.42 -22.30 -17.61
N ALA A 727 22.73 -23.19 -16.67
CA ALA A 727 22.96 -24.59 -16.94
C ALA A 727 21.69 -25.30 -17.46
N ALA A 728 20.53 -24.93 -16.95
CA ALA A 728 19.24 -25.45 -17.41
C ALA A 728 18.98 -25.08 -18.87
N ARG A 729 19.20 -23.81 -19.24
CA ARG A 729 19.05 -23.33 -20.63
C ARG A 729 20.00 -24.06 -21.59
N LEU A 730 21.24 -24.24 -21.22
CA LEU A 730 22.21 -24.99 -22.05
C LEU A 730 21.75 -26.43 -22.32
N ILE A 731 21.16 -27.08 -21.35
CA ILE A 731 20.58 -28.44 -21.52
C ILE A 731 19.30 -28.40 -22.38
N GLU A 732 18.44 -27.40 -22.22
CA GLU A 732 17.25 -27.19 -23.05
C GLU A 732 17.62 -26.88 -24.51
N ASP A 733 18.66 -26.09 -24.75
CA ASP A 733 19.16 -25.82 -26.08
C ASP A 733 19.76 -27.08 -26.74
N MET A 734 20.42 -27.95 -25.96
CA MET A 734 20.85 -29.28 -26.44
C MET A 734 19.65 -30.20 -26.75
N GLU A 735 18.57 -30.10 -26.01
CA GLU A 735 17.32 -30.82 -26.26
C GLU A 735 16.68 -30.33 -27.57
N ARG A 736 16.60 -29.02 -27.80
CA ARG A 736 16.10 -28.43 -29.06
C ARG A 736 17.01 -28.78 -30.26
N ALA A 737 18.30 -28.84 -30.03
CA ALA A 737 19.27 -29.28 -31.05
C ALA A 737 19.27 -30.80 -31.31
N GLY A 738 18.45 -31.58 -30.60
CA GLY A 738 18.39 -33.03 -30.77
C GLY A 738 19.58 -33.82 -30.24
N LEU A 739 20.42 -33.19 -29.41
CA LEU A 739 21.59 -33.83 -28.79
C LEU A 739 21.21 -34.67 -27.55
N VAL A 740 20.15 -34.24 -26.87
CA VAL A 740 19.59 -34.89 -25.67
C VAL A 740 18.09 -35.12 -25.83
N SER A 741 17.58 -36.19 -25.19
CA SER A 741 16.13 -36.49 -25.20
C SER A 741 15.34 -35.47 -24.34
N PRO A 742 14.03 -35.31 -24.62
CA PRO A 742 13.11 -34.65 -23.68
C PRO A 742 13.15 -35.32 -22.30
N MET A 743 12.80 -34.57 -21.27
CA MET A 743 12.76 -35.06 -19.91
C MET A 743 11.73 -36.19 -19.78
N GLN A 744 12.18 -37.39 -19.42
CA GLN A 744 11.34 -38.55 -19.22
C GLN A 744 10.55 -38.46 -17.91
N SER A 745 9.53 -39.29 -17.74
CA SER A 745 8.68 -39.33 -16.53
C SER A 745 9.44 -39.65 -15.23
N ASN A 746 10.67 -40.22 -15.34
CA ASN A 746 11.57 -40.50 -14.22
C ASN A 746 12.52 -39.30 -13.90
N GLY A 747 12.36 -38.15 -14.58
CA GLY A 747 13.20 -36.98 -14.40
C GLY A 747 14.59 -37.02 -15.08
N ASN A 748 14.87 -38.09 -15.83
CA ASN A 748 16.15 -38.27 -16.54
C ASN A 748 16.05 -37.86 -18.02
N ARG A 749 17.19 -37.50 -18.60
CA ARG A 749 17.39 -37.27 -20.03
C ARG A 749 18.47 -38.21 -20.53
N GLU A 750 18.48 -38.54 -21.81
CA GLU A 750 19.47 -39.40 -22.47
C GLU A 750 20.17 -38.68 -23.60
N VAL A 751 21.44 -38.99 -23.84
CA VAL A 751 22.21 -38.45 -24.97
C VAL A 751 21.89 -39.25 -26.23
N LEU A 752 21.34 -38.59 -27.24
CA LEU A 752 20.85 -39.19 -28.51
C LEU A 752 21.99 -39.38 -29.52
N VAL A 753 23.11 -38.67 -29.38
CA VAL A 753 24.23 -38.77 -30.35
C VAL A 753 25.12 -39.97 -30.03
N PRO A 754 25.48 -40.80 -31.05
CA PRO A 754 26.37 -41.94 -30.86
C PRO A 754 27.74 -41.51 -30.39
N ALA A 755 28.44 -42.38 -29.63
CA ALA A 755 29.78 -42.12 -29.20
C ALA A 755 30.71 -42.08 -30.41
N LYS A 756 31.54 -41.01 -30.55
CA LYS A 756 32.69 -41.06 -31.48
C LYS A 756 33.57 -42.23 -30.99
N VAL A 757 33.72 -43.25 -31.81
CA VAL A 757 34.73 -44.30 -31.67
C VAL A 757 36.03 -43.61 -32.09
N GLU A 758 36.99 -43.41 -31.14
CA GLU A 758 38.38 -43.12 -31.41
C GLU A 758 39.05 -44.35 -31.98
#